data_e2d2a3802843501a74b46bf8415bc66d
#
_entry.id   e2d2a3802843501a74b46bf8415bc66d
#
_cell.length_a   1.000
_cell.length_b   1.000
_cell.length_c   1.000
_cell.angle_alpha   90.00
_cell.angle_beta   90.00
_cell.angle_gamma   90.00
#
_symmetry.space_group_name_H-M   'P 1'
#
loop_
_entity.id
_entity.type
_entity.pdbx_description
1 polymer ?
#
loop_
_entity_poly.entity_id
_entity_poly.type
_entity_poly.pdbx_seq_one_letter_code
_entity_poly.pdbx_strand_id
1 'polypeptide(L)'
;MILELSIAYLLQFFDDDSLSLTRATLDSLPLAEYAAVHWIDHAKSGGVDPTVLQLILHLFTSGSAPFKNWILLYNIDFGYEDSPEVTWGRAEVCSALYYSSLAGMQEVSDCLLHKGENPNAKGGRLGNPLQAASFKGYEAIVKQLLENGAEVNAEGGQYGNALQAASFGGNEAIVKLLLENDAWVNAEGGLYGNALQAAVASFQSNVAIVKLLLENGAWVNAEGGQYGNAFQAASFRGNEAIVKLLLENGAVVNAEGGHYGNALQAAAASYEGNATIVKLLLENGAGVNAEGGEYGSALQAASFEGNEAIVKLLLENGARVNAEGGRYGNAFQAASFSGNEAVVKLLLENGAKLNAEGGEYGNALQAASFIGNEAIVKLLLESGSEVNAEGGQYGNALQAAVASYHEENEVIVKLLLENGAEVNGEGGEYGNALHAALFRGNEVIMKLLLDNGAEVNEEGGQYGNVLQAAAASYYEGNVAIVKLLLEAGAGVNAEGGKYGNALQAASFEGNLEIVKLLLDNGAWVNAEGGTYGNALQAAAASFQSNVAIVKLLLENGAWVNAEGGHYGNVLQGAAASIKGNVEIVKLLLENGAGVNAEGGEYGNALQGASFNGNEAIVKLLLENGAEVNAEGGHFGSALQAAAASYKDNIVIVKLLLENGAWVNAGGGQYGSALQGAAASFKGNDSEEIVKLLLENGAEVDAEGGEYGNALQAASFSGNEAIVKLLLKIGAGVNVKGGLYGNALQAAAASYQGNVAIVKLLLENGAGVNAEGGKYGNALQAASFRGNEVIVRLLLENGAEVDAMGGEYGNALQAASLHGNEVIVRLLLKNGADVNAMGGEYGNALQAASFISDEAILKLLYGYGQLFIKGVGEYRYALQASTALYQCNTTIVKLLLENGAEVNAEGRQFGNALQVASFRGSKAIVGLLLENGAEVNTRGGKYGNALQASFEGFEAIAKLLLNYGTTGKYWNALQAVFFIFQKAVVKLLLNNGAEVNAVLLKDNLKPALLNLLTDANL
;
A
#
# COMPACT_ATOMS: atom_id res chain seq x y z
N MET A 1 -34.32 -33.54 -10.07
CA MET A 1 -33.90 -33.53 -11.51
C MET A 1 -32.95 -32.37 -11.84
N ILE A 2 -33.31 -31.04 -11.74
CA ILE A 2 -32.36 -29.97 -12.05
C ILE A 2 -31.16 -30.01 -11.12
N LEU A 3 -31.38 -30.14 -9.83
CA LEU A 3 -30.32 -30.29 -8.81
C LEU A 3 -29.39 -31.47 -9.12
N GLU A 4 -29.91 -32.64 -9.36
CA GLU A 4 -29.15 -33.87 -9.70
C GLU A 4 -28.30 -33.64 -10.96
N LEU A 5 -28.89 -33.01 -12.00
CA LEU A 5 -28.20 -32.72 -13.24
C LEU A 5 -27.06 -31.70 -13.02
N SER A 6 -27.29 -30.67 -12.23
CA SER A 6 -26.26 -29.67 -11.93
C SER A 6 -25.08 -30.28 -11.18
N ILE A 7 -25.32 -31.09 -10.14
CA ILE A 7 -24.27 -31.74 -9.36
C ILE A 7 -23.55 -32.80 -10.22
N ALA A 8 -24.29 -33.62 -10.98
CA ALA A 8 -23.71 -34.62 -11.88
C ALA A 8 -22.81 -33.95 -12.95
N TYR A 9 -23.22 -32.80 -13.46
CA TYR A 9 -22.43 -32.01 -14.40
C TYR A 9 -21.11 -31.54 -13.75
N LEU A 10 -21.16 -30.98 -12.54
CA LEU A 10 -19.96 -30.55 -11.80
C LEU A 10 -19.03 -31.73 -11.51
N LEU A 11 -19.55 -32.88 -11.12
CA LEU A 11 -18.77 -34.10 -10.86
C LEU A 11 -18.13 -34.66 -12.14
N GLN A 12 -18.87 -34.68 -13.26
CA GLN A 12 -18.41 -35.31 -14.50
C GLN A 12 -17.34 -34.47 -15.22
N PHE A 13 -17.47 -33.14 -15.23
CA PHE A 13 -16.60 -32.27 -16.03
C PHE A 13 -15.42 -31.68 -15.23
N PHE A 14 -15.45 -31.78 -13.91
CA PHE A 14 -14.38 -31.20 -13.07
C PHE A 14 -13.54 -32.26 -12.33
N ASP A 15 -13.61 -33.54 -12.76
CA ASP A 15 -12.82 -34.65 -12.17
C ASP A 15 -11.36 -34.71 -12.70
N ASP A 16 -10.82 -33.63 -13.17
CA ASP A 16 -9.45 -33.51 -13.70
C ASP A 16 -8.68 -32.43 -12.97
N ASP A 17 -7.69 -32.81 -12.17
CA ASP A 17 -6.79 -31.90 -11.44
C ASP A 17 -5.92 -31.04 -12.39
N SER A 18 -5.79 -31.45 -13.67
CA SER A 18 -5.01 -30.69 -14.67
C SER A 18 -5.85 -29.64 -15.41
N LEU A 19 -7.17 -29.59 -15.17
CA LEU A 19 -8.08 -28.69 -15.85
C LEU A 19 -7.79 -27.23 -15.43
N SER A 20 -7.16 -26.46 -16.31
CA SER A 20 -7.02 -25.02 -16.07
C SER A 20 -8.33 -24.31 -16.42
N LEU A 21 -8.96 -23.65 -15.45
CA LEU A 21 -10.14 -22.84 -15.66
C LEU A 21 -9.75 -21.56 -16.41
N THR A 22 -9.90 -21.58 -17.73
CA THR A 22 -9.71 -20.43 -18.62
C THR A 22 -11.05 -20.09 -19.29
N ARG A 23 -11.16 -18.88 -19.86
CA ARG A 23 -12.35 -18.47 -20.63
C ARG A 23 -12.67 -19.48 -21.74
N ALA A 24 -11.65 -19.95 -22.48
CA ALA A 24 -11.80 -20.95 -23.54
C ALA A 24 -12.32 -22.30 -23.00
N THR A 25 -11.90 -22.71 -21.80
CA THR A 25 -12.39 -23.94 -21.18
C THR A 25 -13.88 -23.80 -20.81
N LEU A 26 -14.27 -22.65 -20.25
CA LEU A 26 -15.68 -22.37 -19.86
C LEU A 26 -16.60 -22.24 -21.08
N ASP A 27 -16.13 -21.63 -22.17
CA ASP A 27 -16.88 -21.56 -23.42
C ASP A 27 -17.23 -22.97 -23.99
N SER A 28 -16.41 -23.97 -23.66
CA SER A 28 -16.69 -25.40 -23.99
C SER A 28 -17.63 -26.08 -23.02
N LEU A 29 -17.95 -25.48 -21.86
CA LEU A 29 -18.77 -26.00 -20.78
C LEU A 29 -19.97 -25.08 -20.48
N PRO A 30 -20.97 -24.97 -21.36
CA PRO A 30 -21.99 -23.90 -21.34
C PRO A 30 -22.92 -23.91 -20.11
N LEU A 31 -22.97 -24.97 -19.31
CA LEU A 31 -23.77 -25.08 -18.10
C LEU A 31 -22.91 -24.97 -16.82
N ALA A 32 -21.58 -24.84 -16.92
CA ALA A 32 -20.71 -24.89 -15.77
C ALA A 32 -20.99 -23.76 -14.77
N GLU A 33 -21.10 -22.53 -15.24
CA GLU A 33 -21.40 -21.36 -14.40
C GLU A 33 -22.79 -21.46 -13.76
N TYR A 34 -23.81 -21.84 -14.55
CA TYR A 34 -25.15 -22.03 -14.02
C TYR A 34 -25.19 -23.15 -12.95
N ALA A 35 -24.56 -24.28 -13.22
CA ALA A 35 -24.51 -25.40 -12.27
C ALA A 35 -23.77 -24.98 -11.00
N ALA A 36 -22.61 -24.28 -11.10
CA ALA A 36 -21.82 -23.87 -9.96
C ALA A 36 -22.55 -22.88 -9.05
N VAL A 37 -23.30 -21.95 -9.63
CA VAL A 37 -24.00 -20.88 -8.91
C VAL A 37 -25.30 -21.37 -8.27
N HIS A 38 -26.14 -22.10 -9.00
CA HIS A 38 -27.55 -22.31 -8.62
C HIS A 38 -27.88 -23.66 -7.97
N TRP A 39 -26.96 -24.62 -7.95
CA TRP A 39 -27.28 -25.95 -7.41
C TRP A 39 -27.63 -25.89 -5.90
N ILE A 40 -27.00 -24.99 -5.12
CA ILE A 40 -27.29 -24.79 -3.69
C ILE A 40 -28.74 -24.30 -3.49
N ASP A 41 -29.19 -23.34 -4.31
CA ASP A 41 -30.54 -22.81 -4.24
C ASP A 41 -31.58 -23.87 -4.61
N HIS A 42 -31.26 -24.75 -5.59
CA HIS A 42 -32.08 -25.89 -5.93
C HIS A 42 -32.13 -26.94 -4.80
N ALA A 43 -31.02 -27.14 -4.08
CA ALA A 43 -30.97 -28.02 -2.92
C ALA A 43 -31.87 -27.54 -1.78
N LYS A 44 -31.83 -26.23 -1.51
CA LYS A 44 -32.63 -25.56 -0.46
C LYS A 44 -34.14 -25.57 -0.77
N SER A 45 -34.50 -25.41 -2.06
CA SER A 45 -35.91 -25.27 -2.46
C SER A 45 -36.63 -26.61 -2.71
N GLY A 46 -35.91 -27.68 -3.09
CA GLY A 46 -36.47 -28.94 -3.52
C GLY A 46 -36.45 -30.10 -2.50
N GLY A 47 -35.77 -29.91 -1.37
CA GLY A 47 -35.45 -30.99 -0.44
C GLY A 47 -34.38 -31.95 -1.02
N VAL A 48 -33.58 -32.56 -0.15
CA VAL A 48 -32.48 -33.46 -0.53
C VAL A 48 -32.89 -34.89 -0.20
N ASP A 49 -33.13 -35.70 -1.20
CA ASP A 49 -33.34 -37.14 -0.99
C ASP A 49 -32.01 -37.89 -0.77
N PRO A 50 -32.01 -39.13 -0.26
CA PRO A 50 -30.75 -39.84 0.05
C PRO A 50 -29.82 -40.04 -1.15
N THR A 51 -30.36 -40.11 -2.38
CA THR A 51 -29.52 -40.26 -3.60
C THR A 51 -28.80 -38.94 -3.92
N VAL A 52 -29.52 -37.82 -3.86
CA VAL A 52 -28.99 -36.50 -4.08
C VAL A 52 -27.99 -36.16 -2.98
N LEU A 53 -28.22 -36.51 -1.71
CA LEU A 53 -27.28 -36.35 -0.62
C LEU A 53 -25.95 -37.05 -0.91
N GLN A 54 -25.97 -38.26 -1.46
CA GLN A 54 -24.73 -38.96 -1.83
C GLN A 54 -23.94 -38.21 -2.92
N LEU A 55 -24.62 -37.65 -3.91
CA LEU A 55 -24.00 -36.87 -4.97
C LEU A 55 -23.37 -35.55 -4.39
N ILE A 56 -24.10 -34.88 -3.49
CA ILE A 56 -23.59 -33.70 -2.80
C ILE A 56 -22.36 -34.05 -1.96
N LEU A 57 -22.41 -35.15 -1.20
CA LEU A 57 -21.29 -35.62 -0.39
C LEU A 57 -20.09 -36.05 -1.25
N HIS A 58 -20.31 -36.50 -2.47
CA HIS A 58 -19.22 -36.76 -3.41
C HIS A 58 -18.59 -35.47 -3.91
N LEU A 59 -19.40 -34.45 -4.25
CA LEU A 59 -18.88 -33.10 -4.59
C LEU A 59 -18.13 -32.48 -3.43
N PHE A 60 -18.60 -32.62 -2.17
CA PHE A 60 -17.95 -32.12 -0.95
C PHE A 60 -16.81 -33.02 -0.43
N THR A 61 -16.16 -33.76 -1.29
CA THR A 61 -14.95 -34.50 -0.89
C THR A 61 -13.79 -33.51 -0.82
N SER A 62 -13.33 -33.18 0.39
CA SER A 62 -12.26 -32.24 0.63
C SER A 62 -11.01 -32.60 -0.19
N GLY A 63 -10.52 -31.61 -0.94
CA GLY A 63 -9.32 -31.74 -1.75
C GLY A 63 -9.51 -32.42 -3.11
N SER A 64 -10.74 -32.90 -3.47
CA SER A 64 -11.02 -33.45 -4.80
C SER A 64 -11.02 -32.37 -5.88
N ALA A 65 -10.75 -32.76 -7.13
CA ALA A 65 -10.78 -31.85 -8.28
C ALA A 65 -12.16 -31.19 -8.48
N PRO A 66 -13.30 -31.93 -8.46
CA PRO A 66 -14.61 -31.33 -8.58
C PRO A 66 -14.92 -30.29 -7.52
N PHE A 67 -14.54 -30.53 -6.27
CA PHE A 67 -14.72 -29.58 -5.17
C PHE A 67 -13.91 -28.30 -5.37
N LYS A 68 -12.62 -28.43 -5.66
CA LYS A 68 -11.73 -27.28 -5.93
C LYS A 68 -12.22 -26.46 -7.12
N ASN A 69 -12.51 -27.14 -8.23
CA ASN A 69 -12.92 -26.48 -9.47
C ASN A 69 -14.27 -25.78 -9.33
N TRP A 70 -15.23 -26.36 -8.58
CA TRP A 70 -16.47 -25.68 -8.25
C TRP A 70 -16.24 -24.38 -7.48
N ILE A 71 -15.43 -24.40 -6.41
CA ILE A 71 -15.14 -23.21 -5.60
C ILE A 71 -14.35 -22.16 -6.38
N LEU A 72 -13.43 -22.59 -7.25
CA LEU A 72 -12.68 -21.65 -8.12
C LEU A 72 -13.60 -21.01 -9.16
N LEU A 73 -14.63 -21.71 -9.62
CA LEU A 73 -15.61 -21.19 -10.57
C LEU A 73 -16.63 -20.27 -9.91
N TYR A 74 -17.10 -20.62 -8.71
CA TYR A 74 -18.02 -19.83 -7.92
C TYR A 74 -17.72 -19.95 -6.43
N ASN A 75 -17.08 -18.94 -5.88
CA ASN A 75 -16.80 -18.89 -4.44
C ASN A 75 -17.96 -18.23 -3.69
N ILE A 76 -18.71 -19.04 -2.92
CA ILE A 76 -19.85 -18.57 -2.11
C ILE A 76 -19.47 -17.59 -0.98
N ASP A 77 -18.19 -17.44 -0.65
CA ASP A 77 -17.72 -16.42 0.29
C ASP A 77 -17.84 -14.98 -0.26
N PHE A 78 -17.70 -14.82 -1.58
CA PHE A 78 -17.64 -13.52 -2.24
C PHE A 78 -18.89 -13.18 -3.07
N GLY A 79 -19.66 -14.19 -3.49
CA GLY A 79 -20.87 -13.98 -4.29
C GLY A 79 -20.61 -13.39 -5.67
N TYR A 80 -21.57 -12.60 -6.18
CA TYR A 80 -21.50 -11.94 -7.50
C TYR A 80 -20.74 -10.62 -7.54
N GLU A 81 -20.29 -10.10 -6.41
CA GLU A 81 -19.66 -8.77 -6.31
C GLU A 81 -18.26 -8.73 -6.92
N ASP A 82 -17.56 -9.87 -6.98
CA ASP A 82 -16.28 -10.00 -7.67
C ASP A 82 -16.43 -10.82 -8.94
N SER A 83 -16.11 -10.24 -10.09
CA SER A 83 -16.17 -10.96 -11.37
C SER A 83 -15.29 -12.22 -11.35
N PRO A 84 -15.68 -13.30 -12.04
CA PRO A 84 -14.92 -14.57 -12.06
C PRO A 84 -13.45 -14.43 -12.45
N GLU A 85 -13.10 -13.39 -13.22
CA GLU A 85 -11.74 -13.08 -13.66
C GLU A 85 -10.79 -12.64 -12.53
N VAL A 86 -11.32 -12.17 -11.40
CA VAL A 86 -10.53 -11.68 -10.24
C VAL A 86 -10.21 -12.83 -9.27
N THR A 87 -11.03 -13.87 -9.21
CA THR A 87 -10.86 -14.98 -8.25
C THR A 87 -10.02 -16.14 -8.79
N TRP A 88 -9.81 -16.25 -10.10
CA TRP A 88 -9.03 -17.32 -10.70
C TRP A 88 -7.54 -17.24 -10.30
N GLY A 89 -7.16 -18.13 -9.37
CA GLY A 89 -5.76 -18.34 -8.97
C GLY A 89 -5.34 -17.76 -7.60
N ARG A 90 -6.26 -17.13 -6.82
CA ARG A 90 -5.91 -16.53 -5.51
C ARG A 90 -6.66 -17.10 -4.30
N ALA A 91 -7.70 -17.92 -4.45
CA ALA A 91 -8.45 -18.44 -3.33
C ALA A 91 -7.86 -19.76 -2.84
N GLU A 92 -7.33 -19.79 -1.61
CA GLU A 92 -7.16 -21.05 -0.90
C GLU A 92 -8.55 -21.70 -0.74
N VAL A 93 -8.73 -22.90 -1.29
CA VAL A 93 -9.96 -23.64 -1.14
C VAL A 93 -10.05 -24.19 0.27
N CYS A 94 -11.02 -23.72 1.03
CA CYS A 94 -11.25 -24.10 2.42
C CYS A 94 -11.83 -25.53 2.55
N SER A 95 -12.05 -25.97 3.79
CA SER A 95 -12.64 -27.31 4.04
C SER A 95 -14.07 -27.42 3.51
N ALA A 96 -14.46 -28.63 3.15
CA ALA A 96 -15.84 -28.94 2.77
C ALA A 96 -16.84 -28.57 3.87
N LEU A 97 -16.46 -28.77 5.13
CA LEU A 97 -17.26 -28.40 6.30
C LEU A 97 -17.48 -26.88 6.41
N TYR A 98 -16.49 -26.08 6.04
CA TYR A 98 -16.65 -24.62 6.00
C TYR A 98 -17.73 -24.21 4.99
N TYR A 99 -17.63 -24.69 3.76
CA TYR A 99 -18.59 -24.31 2.71
C TYR A 99 -20.00 -24.89 2.94
N SER A 100 -20.13 -26.10 3.49
CA SER A 100 -21.44 -26.67 3.86
C SER A 100 -22.09 -25.86 4.99
N SER A 101 -21.30 -25.41 5.97
CA SER A 101 -21.75 -24.55 7.07
C SER A 101 -22.16 -23.15 6.56
N LEU A 102 -21.38 -22.56 5.64
CA LEU A 102 -21.69 -21.27 4.99
C LEU A 102 -22.96 -21.36 4.13
N ALA A 103 -23.14 -22.47 3.43
CA ALA A 103 -24.31 -22.75 2.58
C ALA A 103 -25.57 -23.12 3.38
N GLY A 104 -25.46 -23.45 4.66
CA GLY A 104 -26.59 -23.87 5.49
C GLY A 104 -27.07 -25.30 5.23
N MET A 105 -26.17 -26.17 4.77
CA MET A 105 -26.48 -27.56 4.42
C MET A 105 -26.32 -28.49 5.62
N GLN A 106 -27.33 -28.51 6.51
CA GLN A 106 -27.28 -29.21 7.79
C GLN A 106 -26.92 -30.68 7.67
N GLU A 107 -27.61 -31.45 6.80
CA GLU A 107 -27.40 -32.88 6.62
C GLU A 107 -25.98 -33.17 6.06
N VAL A 108 -25.46 -32.30 5.17
CA VAL A 108 -24.12 -32.43 4.61
C VAL A 108 -23.09 -32.18 5.70
N SER A 109 -23.26 -31.11 6.48
CA SER A 109 -22.37 -30.77 7.61
C SER A 109 -22.33 -31.89 8.64
N ASP A 110 -23.48 -32.49 8.97
CA ASP A 110 -23.58 -33.65 9.87
C ASP A 110 -22.79 -34.85 9.35
N CYS A 111 -22.98 -35.21 8.09
CA CYS A 111 -22.26 -36.31 7.46
C CYS A 111 -20.74 -36.07 7.40
N LEU A 112 -20.30 -34.83 7.16
CA LEU A 112 -18.88 -34.47 7.12
C LEU A 112 -18.23 -34.54 8.53
N LEU A 113 -18.94 -34.10 9.55
CA LEU A 113 -18.51 -34.25 10.96
C LEU A 113 -18.38 -35.72 11.35
N HIS A 114 -19.36 -36.55 11.00
CA HIS A 114 -19.29 -37.99 11.25
C HIS A 114 -18.18 -38.73 10.48
N LYS A 115 -17.72 -38.17 9.33
CA LYS A 115 -16.55 -38.65 8.60
C LYS A 115 -15.22 -38.18 9.19
N GLY A 116 -15.27 -37.35 10.22
CA GLY A 116 -14.07 -36.85 10.93
C GLY A 116 -13.45 -35.57 10.36
N GLU A 117 -14.21 -34.78 9.56
CA GLU A 117 -13.77 -33.44 9.15
C GLU A 117 -13.55 -32.56 10.39
N ASN A 118 -12.50 -31.75 10.38
CA ASN A 118 -12.11 -30.91 11.51
C ASN A 118 -13.06 -29.72 11.66
N PRO A 119 -13.86 -29.61 12.76
CA PRO A 119 -14.75 -28.48 12.99
C PRO A 119 -14.02 -27.14 13.22
N ASN A 120 -12.71 -27.18 13.49
CA ASN A 120 -11.84 -26.02 13.74
C ASN A 120 -10.93 -25.71 12.53
N ALA A 121 -11.21 -26.27 11.36
CA ALA A 121 -10.44 -25.98 10.16
C ALA A 121 -10.51 -24.48 9.84
N LYS A 122 -9.36 -23.80 9.85
CA LYS A 122 -9.25 -22.38 9.50
C LYS A 122 -9.33 -22.20 8.00
N GLY A 123 -10.00 -21.14 7.55
CA GLY A 123 -10.06 -20.73 6.15
C GLY A 123 -11.33 -19.95 5.83
N GLY A 124 -11.31 -19.32 4.66
CA GLY A 124 -12.40 -18.49 4.16
C GLY A 124 -12.50 -17.12 4.81
N ARG A 125 -13.32 -16.27 4.20
CA ARG A 125 -13.56 -14.89 4.64
C ARG A 125 -14.08 -14.81 6.08
N LEU A 126 -14.88 -15.76 6.49
CA LEU A 126 -15.51 -15.77 7.81
C LEU A 126 -14.68 -16.50 8.88
N GLY A 127 -13.59 -17.20 8.51
CA GLY A 127 -12.61 -17.77 9.43
C GLY A 127 -12.70 -19.27 9.65
N ASN A 128 -13.83 -19.82 10.11
CA ASN A 128 -14.03 -21.26 10.32
C ASN A 128 -15.52 -21.65 10.16
N PRO A 129 -15.86 -22.97 10.17
CA PRO A 129 -17.25 -23.43 10.02
C PRO A 129 -18.22 -22.84 11.05
N LEU A 130 -17.80 -22.70 12.32
CA LEU A 130 -18.64 -22.18 13.40
C LEU A 130 -18.94 -20.69 13.16
N GLN A 131 -17.96 -19.91 12.76
CA GLN A 131 -18.11 -18.49 12.44
C GLN A 131 -19.03 -18.31 11.21
N ALA A 132 -18.87 -19.12 10.16
CA ALA A 132 -19.70 -19.08 8.97
C ALA A 132 -21.19 -19.40 9.26
N ALA A 133 -21.46 -20.47 10.01
CA ALA A 133 -22.81 -20.83 10.42
C ALA A 133 -23.43 -19.78 11.36
N SER A 134 -22.64 -19.22 12.26
CA SER A 134 -23.07 -18.18 13.21
C SER A 134 -23.46 -16.88 12.53
N PHE A 135 -22.67 -16.43 11.54
CA PHE A 135 -22.99 -15.24 10.74
C PHE A 135 -24.28 -15.41 9.93
N LYS A 136 -24.44 -16.57 9.29
CA LYS A 136 -25.60 -16.87 8.43
C LYS A 136 -26.88 -17.22 9.21
N GLY A 137 -26.81 -17.49 10.50
CA GLY A 137 -27.96 -17.78 11.33
C GLY A 137 -28.39 -19.25 11.32
N TYR A 138 -27.51 -20.18 11.02
CA TYR A 138 -27.85 -21.61 10.94
C TYR A 138 -27.68 -22.30 12.30
N GLU A 139 -28.64 -22.08 13.21
CA GLU A 139 -28.62 -22.56 14.60
C GLU A 139 -28.37 -24.07 14.73
N ALA A 140 -29.03 -24.90 13.88
CA ALA A 140 -28.85 -26.34 13.92
C ALA A 140 -27.40 -26.76 13.59
N ILE A 141 -26.75 -26.10 12.62
CA ILE A 141 -25.36 -26.37 12.27
C ILE A 141 -24.42 -25.88 13.40
N VAL A 142 -24.71 -24.72 14.02
CA VAL A 142 -23.94 -24.22 15.17
C VAL A 142 -23.98 -25.24 16.31
N LYS A 143 -25.15 -25.82 16.63
CA LYS A 143 -25.29 -26.90 17.66
C LYS A 143 -24.47 -28.11 17.30
N GLN A 144 -24.58 -28.61 16.06
CA GLN A 144 -23.82 -29.76 15.61
C GLN A 144 -22.30 -29.54 15.69
N LEU A 145 -21.82 -28.34 15.30
CA LEU A 145 -20.39 -28.00 15.36
C LEU A 145 -19.89 -27.98 16.80
N LEU A 146 -20.65 -27.35 17.72
CA LEU A 146 -20.29 -27.30 19.15
C LEU A 146 -20.28 -28.71 19.79
N GLU A 147 -21.27 -29.54 19.51
CA GLU A 147 -21.37 -30.95 19.96
C GLU A 147 -20.19 -31.80 19.44
N ASN A 148 -19.62 -31.44 18.29
CA ASN A 148 -18.44 -32.10 17.68
C ASN A 148 -17.10 -31.42 17.97
N GLY A 149 -17.03 -30.54 18.98
CA GLY A 149 -15.80 -29.98 19.50
C GLY A 149 -15.29 -28.74 18.75
N ALA A 150 -16.19 -27.96 18.13
CA ALA A 150 -15.82 -26.66 17.61
C ALA A 150 -15.42 -25.72 18.77
N GLU A 151 -14.28 -25.06 18.61
CA GLU A 151 -13.77 -24.08 19.59
C GLU A 151 -14.58 -22.78 19.52
N VAL A 152 -15.43 -22.55 20.55
CA VAL A 152 -16.36 -21.42 20.60
C VAL A 152 -15.65 -20.05 20.50
N ASN A 153 -14.43 -19.96 21.02
CA ASN A 153 -13.61 -18.74 21.06
C ASN A 153 -12.49 -18.73 20.01
N ALA A 154 -12.56 -19.59 18.99
CA ALA A 154 -11.58 -19.57 17.91
C ALA A 154 -11.58 -18.22 17.21
N GLU A 155 -10.39 -17.61 17.10
CA GLU A 155 -10.18 -16.31 16.45
C GLU A 155 -9.86 -16.46 14.98
N GLY A 156 -10.35 -15.52 14.16
CA GLY A 156 -10.06 -15.46 12.72
C GLY A 156 -11.20 -14.86 11.92
N GLY A 157 -10.96 -14.75 10.61
CA GLY A 157 -11.94 -14.18 9.67
C GLY A 157 -12.30 -12.72 9.89
N GLN A 158 -13.24 -12.24 9.08
CA GLN A 158 -13.62 -10.82 9.02
C GLN A 158 -14.23 -10.30 10.33
N TYR A 159 -14.95 -11.15 11.07
CA TYR A 159 -15.69 -10.73 12.27
C TYR A 159 -14.95 -10.99 13.57
N GLY A 160 -13.87 -11.75 13.57
CA GLY A 160 -13.10 -12.10 14.76
C GLY A 160 -13.42 -13.48 15.31
N ASN A 161 -14.58 -13.69 15.95
CA ASN A 161 -15.02 -14.98 16.45
C ASN A 161 -16.50 -15.26 16.16
N ALA A 162 -17.01 -16.44 16.58
CA ALA A 162 -18.39 -16.86 16.33
C ALA A 162 -19.43 -15.94 16.99
N LEU A 163 -19.16 -15.43 18.21
CA LEU A 163 -20.06 -14.53 18.91
C LEU A 163 -20.15 -13.16 18.20
N GLN A 164 -19.04 -12.63 17.72
CA GLN A 164 -19.01 -11.38 16.94
C GLN A 164 -19.74 -11.57 15.60
N ALA A 165 -19.52 -12.71 14.92
CA ALA A 165 -20.19 -13.06 13.67
C ALA A 165 -21.71 -13.18 13.83
N ALA A 166 -22.19 -13.89 14.87
CA ALA A 166 -23.60 -14.02 15.20
C ALA A 166 -24.26 -12.68 15.59
N SER A 167 -23.52 -11.86 16.35
CA SER A 167 -23.96 -10.53 16.79
C SER A 167 -24.17 -9.58 15.64
N PHE A 168 -23.24 -9.54 14.68
CA PHE A 168 -23.38 -8.74 13.45
C PHE A 168 -24.47 -9.29 12.53
N GLY A 169 -24.59 -10.62 12.42
CA GLY A 169 -25.63 -11.32 11.64
C GLY A 169 -27.05 -11.14 12.18
N GLY A 170 -27.19 -10.62 13.39
CA GLY A 170 -28.51 -10.42 14.02
C GLY A 170 -29.16 -11.69 14.57
N ASN A 171 -28.39 -12.71 14.88
CA ASN A 171 -28.89 -14.03 15.24
C ASN A 171 -28.98 -14.25 16.76
N GLU A 172 -30.02 -13.71 17.40
CA GLU A 172 -30.21 -13.74 18.87
C GLU A 172 -30.12 -15.16 19.45
N ALA A 173 -30.76 -16.15 18.83
CA ALA A 173 -30.75 -17.53 19.32
C ALA A 173 -29.33 -18.11 19.34
N ILE A 174 -28.52 -17.80 18.33
CA ILE A 174 -27.13 -18.25 18.25
C ILE A 174 -26.25 -17.49 19.24
N VAL A 175 -26.45 -16.17 19.40
CA VAL A 175 -25.74 -15.39 20.42
C VAL A 175 -25.97 -15.99 21.80
N LYS A 176 -27.23 -16.31 22.13
CA LYS A 176 -27.58 -16.96 23.40
C LYS A 176 -26.93 -18.33 23.54
N LEU A 177 -27.00 -19.15 22.51
CA LEU A 177 -26.37 -20.48 22.47
C LEU A 177 -24.85 -20.42 22.66
N LEU A 178 -24.17 -19.47 22.01
CA LEU A 178 -22.71 -19.31 22.15
C LEU A 178 -22.32 -18.83 23.55
N LEU A 179 -23.10 -17.90 24.16
CA LEU A 179 -22.89 -17.46 25.54
C LEU A 179 -23.12 -18.61 26.55
N GLU A 180 -24.11 -19.49 26.31
CA GLU A 180 -24.37 -20.71 27.12
C GLU A 180 -23.20 -21.73 27.00
N ASN A 181 -22.36 -21.63 25.94
CA ASN A 181 -21.19 -22.46 25.70
C ASN A 181 -19.87 -21.71 25.97
N ASP A 182 -19.86 -20.76 26.89
CA ASP A 182 -18.69 -20.03 27.38
C ASP A 182 -17.98 -19.16 26.33
N ALA A 183 -18.73 -18.55 25.39
CA ALA A 183 -18.17 -17.56 24.47
C ALA A 183 -17.72 -16.31 25.24
N TRP A 184 -16.52 -15.82 24.93
CA TRP A 184 -15.95 -14.63 25.57
C TRP A 184 -16.62 -13.35 25.04
N VAL A 185 -17.50 -12.76 25.88
CA VAL A 185 -18.32 -11.60 25.52
C VAL A 185 -17.49 -10.37 25.13
N ASN A 186 -16.30 -10.22 25.71
CA ASN A 186 -15.40 -9.09 25.49
C ASN A 186 -14.16 -9.46 24.66
N ALA A 187 -14.19 -10.57 23.92
CA ALA A 187 -13.11 -10.88 22.98
C ALA A 187 -13.00 -9.77 21.94
N GLU A 188 -11.79 -9.28 21.72
CA GLU A 188 -11.48 -8.25 20.73
C GLU A 188 -10.99 -8.89 19.45
N GLY A 189 -11.33 -8.30 18.29
CA GLY A 189 -10.87 -8.77 16.99
C GLY A 189 -11.83 -8.47 15.85
N GLY A 190 -11.41 -8.81 14.64
CA GLY A 190 -12.21 -8.55 13.44
C GLY A 190 -12.41 -7.07 13.12
N LEU A 191 -13.25 -6.80 12.12
CA LEU A 191 -13.49 -5.45 11.57
C LEU A 191 -14.19 -4.51 12.57
N TYR A 192 -15.03 -5.07 13.44
CA TYR A 192 -15.92 -4.28 14.30
C TYR A 192 -15.47 -4.20 15.77
N GLY A 193 -14.40 -4.90 16.14
CA GLY A 193 -13.91 -4.91 17.52
C GLY A 193 -14.45 -6.07 18.35
N ASN A 194 -15.45 -5.87 19.21
CA ASN A 194 -16.06 -6.92 20.04
C ASN A 194 -17.51 -7.24 19.63
N ALA A 195 -18.14 -8.21 20.30
CA ALA A 195 -19.51 -8.64 20.01
C ALA A 195 -20.55 -7.52 20.17
N LEU A 196 -20.40 -6.62 21.15
CA LEU A 196 -21.29 -5.48 21.36
C LEU A 196 -21.17 -4.47 20.19
N GLN A 197 -19.96 -4.15 19.79
CA GLN A 197 -19.68 -3.27 18.64
C GLN A 197 -20.21 -3.89 17.34
N ALA A 198 -20.03 -5.20 17.14
CA ALA A 198 -20.53 -5.93 15.99
C ALA A 198 -22.07 -5.92 15.93
N ALA A 199 -22.77 -6.16 17.06
CA ALA A 199 -24.23 -6.10 17.15
C ALA A 199 -24.77 -4.72 16.76
N VAL A 200 -24.10 -3.67 17.21
CA VAL A 200 -24.51 -2.27 16.96
C VAL A 200 -24.19 -1.83 15.53
N ALA A 201 -23.08 -2.30 14.96
CA ALA A 201 -22.67 -1.99 13.60
C ALA A 201 -23.53 -2.65 12.52
N SER A 202 -24.30 -3.67 12.87
CA SER A 202 -25.23 -4.37 11.98
C SER A 202 -26.30 -3.44 11.38
N PHE A 203 -26.68 -3.69 10.12
CA PHE A 203 -27.78 -2.98 9.43
C PHE A 203 -29.15 -3.29 10.01
N GLN A 204 -29.28 -4.38 10.77
CA GLN A 204 -30.51 -4.74 11.47
C GLN A 204 -30.49 -4.16 12.89
N SER A 205 -31.64 -3.67 13.35
CA SER A 205 -31.76 -3.12 14.71
C SER A 205 -31.73 -4.24 15.74
N ASN A 206 -30.54 -4.58 16.25
CA ASN A 206 -30.32 -5.71 17.17
C ASN A 206 -30.45 -5.35 18.65
N VAL A 207 -31.49 -4.58 19.05
CA VAL A 207 -31.69 -4.12 20.45
C VAL A 207 -31.70 -5.31 21.43
N ALA A 208 -32.31 -6.46 21.06
CA ALA A 208 -32.37 -7.63 21.90
C ALA A 208 -30.97 -8.24 22.15
N ILE A 209 -30.15 -8.34 21.10
CA ILE A 209 -28.77 -8.83 21.20
C ILE A 209 -27.92 -7.87 22.03
N VAL A 210 -28.05 -6.54 21.83
CA VAL A 210 -27.34 -5.54 22.63
C VAL A 210 -27.69 -5.70 24.09
N LYS A 211 -28.98 -5.85 24.49
CA LYS A 211 -29.40 -6.13 25.85
C LYS A 211 -28.79 -7.40 26.39
N LEU A 212 -28.88 -8.48 25.62
CA LEU A 212 -28.33 -9.80 26.02
C LEU A 212 -26.82 -9.74 26.29
N LEU A 213 -26.06 -9.06 25.41
CA LEU A 213 -24.62 -8.89 25.61
C LEU A 213 -24.29 -8.03 26.85
N LEU A 214 -25.03 -6.95 27.09
CA LEU A 214 -24.86 -6.10 28.27
C LEU A 214 -25.19 -6.87 29.56
N GLU A 215 -26.26 -7.67 29.57
CA GLU A 215 -26.64 -8.54 30.69
C GLU A 215 -25.57 -9.62 30.99
N ASN A 216 -24.78 -10.02 29.97
CA ASN A 216 -23.66 -10.93 30.12
C ASN A 216 -22.30 -10.23 30.32
N GLY A 217 -22.30 -8.94 30.67
CA GLY A 217 -21.09 -8.22 31.04
C GLY A 217 -20.26 -7.66 29.90
N ALA A 218 -20.86 -7.35 28.75
CA ALA A 218 -20.17 -6.66 27.67
C ALA A 218 -19.68 -5.27 28.09
N TRP A 219 -18.46 -4.93 27.80
CA TRP A 219 -17.86 -3.63 28.13
C TRP A 219 -18.40 -2.54 27.22
N VAL A 220 -19.21 -1.64 27.75
CA VAL A 220 -19.89 -0.54 27.04
C VAL A 220 -18.89 0.38 26.32
N ASN A 221 -17.76 0.66 26.97
CA ASN A 221 -16.74 1.61 26.51
C ASN A 221 -15.50 0.94 25.94
N ALA A 222 -15.59 -0.35 25.55
CA ALA A 222 -14.49 -1.00 24.87
C ALA A 222 -14.13 -0.26 23.58
N GLU A 223 -12.86 0.06 23.41
CA GLU A 223 -12.34 0.72 22.21
C GLU A 223 -11.90 -0.32 21.19
N GLY A 224 -12.06 -0.02 19.89
CA GLY A 224 -11.60 -0.90 18.80
C GLY A 224 -12.55 -0.91 17.61
N GLY A 225 -12.13 -1.62 16.55
CA GLY A 225 -12.91 -1.71 15.32
C GLY A 225 -13.04 -0.37 14.56
N GLN A 226 -13.77 -0.44 13.45
CA GLN A 226 -13.91 0.69 12.51
C GLN A 226 -14.56 1.93 13.11
N TYR A 227 -15.50 1.77 14.03
CA TYR A 227 -16.29 2.89 14.58
C TYR A 227 -15.70 3.47 15.87
N GLY A 228 -14.69 2.84 16.45
CA GLY A 228 -14.13 3.22 17.75
C GLY A 228 -14.76 2.46 18.91
N ASN A 229 -16.03 2.75 19.27
CA ASN A 229 -16.75 2.00 20.29
C ASN A 229 -18.23 1.77 19.90
N ALA A 230 -18.95 0.97 20.70
CA ALA A 230 -20.36 0.67 20.44
C ALA A 230 -21.26 1.91 20.43
N PHE A 231 -20.97 2.93 21.26
CA PHE A 231 -21.76 4.15 21.33
C PHE A 231 -21.60 5.03 20.09
N GLN A 232 -20.39 5.13 19.54
CA GLN A 232 -20.12 5.80 18.27
C GLN A 232 -20.77 5.06 17.10
N ALA A 233 -20.71 3.72 17.07
CA ALA A 233 -21.39 2.91 16.06
C ALA A 233 -22.92 3.10 16.10
N ALA A 234 -23.55 3.10 17.29
CA ALA A 234 -24.99 3.34 17.47
C ALA A 234 -25.40 4.72 16.98
N SER A 235 -24.57 5.72 17.29
CA SER A 235 -24.81 7.12 16.92
C SER A 235 -24.75 7.30 15.39
N PHE A 236 -23.78 6.67 14.73
CA PHE A 236 -23.67 6.67 13.27
C PHE A 236 -24.82 5.93 12.59
N ARG A 237 -25.20 4.74 13.11
CA ARG A 237 -26.29 3.92 12.56
C ARG A 237 -27.68 4.51 12.79
N GLY A 238 -27.81 5.56 13.57
CA GLY A 238 -29.08 6.21 13.81
C GLY A 238 -30.04 5.46 14.75
N ASN A 239 -29.55 4.54 15.57
CA ASN A 239 -30.42 3.73 16.42
C ASN A 239 -30.62 4.37 17.79
N GLU A 240 -31.65 5.21 17.90
CA GLU A 240 -31.98 5.94 19.14
C GLU A 240 -32.19 5.00 20.36
N ALA A 241 -32.82 3.84 20.15
CA ALA A 241 -33.09 2.88 21.22
C ALA A 241 -31.79 2.30 21.80
N ILE A 242 -30.82 1.97 20.91
CA ILE A 242 -29.51 1.48 21.33
C ILE A 242 -28.69 2.60 21.95
N VAL A 243 -28.72 3.83 21.42
CA VAL A 243 -28.03 4.99 22.01
C VAL A 243 -28.51 5.23 23.46
N LYS A 244 -29.85 5.24 23.70
CA LYS A 244 -30.41 5.37 25.03
C LYS A 244 -29.98 4.22 25.95
N LEU A 245 -30.06 2.98 25.47
CA LEU A 245 -29.65 1.80 26.20
C LEU A 245 -28.18 1.84 26.63
N LEU A 246 -27.30 2.27 25.75
CA LEU A 246 -25.86 2.39 26.05
C LEU A 246 -25.60 3.53 27.05
N LEU A 247 -26.32 4.68 26.95
CA LEU A 247 -26.25 5.75 27.95
C LEU A 247 -26.67 5.27 29.33
N GLU A 248 -27.80 4.53 29.43
CA GLU A 248 -28.28 3.92 30.68
C GLU A 248 -27.27 2.95 31.29
N ASN A 249 -26.41 2.33 30.45
CA ASN A 249 -25.37 1.40 30.90
C ASN A 249 -23.98 2.08 31.04
N GLY A 250 -23.91 3.42 31.05
CA GLY A 250 -22.70 4.16 31.38
C GLY A 250 -21.75 4.39 30.17
N ALA A 251 -22.29 4.53 28.98
CA ALA A 251 -21.47 4.95 27.83
C ALA A 251 -20.85 6.33 28.03
N VAL A 252 -19.58 6.49 27.77
CA VAL A 252 -18.86 7.77 27.85
C VAL A 252 -19.17 8.61 26.63
N VAL A 253 -19.94 9.68 26.83
CA VAL A 253 -20.48 10.53 25.73
C VAL A 253 -19.39 11.16 24.87
N ASN A 254 -18.27 11.54 25.46
CA ASN A 254 -17.13 12.21 24.80
C ASN A 254 -15.94 11.28 24.58
N ALA A 255 -16.14 9.95 24.55
CA ALA A 255 -15.09 9.04 24.18
C ALA A 255 -14.62 9.32 22.75
N GLU A 256 -13.31 9.48 22.56
CA GLU A 256 -12.68 9.72 21.27
C GLU A 256 -12.16 8.41 20.69
N GLY A 257 -12.20 8.25 19.37
CA GLY A 257 -11.65 7.08 18.67
C GLY A 257 -12.39 6.76 17.37
N GLY A 258 -11.87 5.76 16.64
CA GLY A 258 -12.44 5.33 15.38
C GLY A 258 -12.40 6.38 14.27
N HIS A 259 -13.03 6.04 13.13
CA HIS A 259 -13.02 6.85 11.93
C HIS A 259 -13.71 8.23 12.09
N TYR A 260 -14.77 8.28 12.89
CA TYR A 260 -15.60 9.47 13.02
C TYR A 260 -15.21 10.39 14.19
N GLY A 261 -14.31 9.99 15.07
CA GLY A 261 -13.90 10.75 16.25
C GLY A 261 -14.73 10.43 17.49
N ASN A 262 -15.86 11.10 17.74
CA ASN A 262 -16.76 10.83 18.88
C ASN A 262 -18.21 10.57 18.45
N ALA A 263 -19.08 10.23 19.40
CA ALA A 263 -20.47 9.90 19.13
C ALA A 263 -21.28 11.05 18.46
N LEU A 264 -21.01 12.32 18.83
CA LEU A 264 -21.66 13.48 18.21
C LEU A 264 -21.22 13.67 16.75
N GLN A 265 -19.95 13.50 16.48
CA GLN A 265 -19.39 13.52 15.12
C GLN A 265 -19.93 12.37 14.28
N ALA A 266 -19.98 11.16 14.85
CA ALA A 266 -20.58 9.99 14.19
C ALA A 266 -22.06 10.17 13.85
N ALA A 267 -22.86 10.72 14.77
CA ALA A 267 -24.28 11.04 14.52
C ALA A 267 -24.45 12.12 13.45
N ALA A 268 -23.56 13.11 13.42
CA ALA A 268 -23.57 14.20 12.46
C ALA A 268 -23.13 13.75 11.05
N ALA A 269 -22.28 12.72 10.96
CA ALA A 269 -21.80 12.10 9.73
C ALA A 269 -22.75 11.04 9.15
N SER A 270 -23.91 10.82 9.74
CA SER A 270 -24.87 9.82 9.27
C SER A 270 -25.71 10.33 8.09
N TYR A 271 -25.76 9.54 7.02
CA TYR A 271 -26.54 9.84 5.80
C TYR A 271 -28.04 10.08 6.04
N GLU A 272 -28.61 9.42 7.03
CA GLU A 272 -30.07 9.49 7.29
C GLU A 272 -30.51 10.68 8.18
N GLY A 273 -29.55 11.50 8.61
CA GLY A 273 -29.84 12.71 9.41
C GLY A 273 -30.39 12.43 10.80
N ASN A 274 -29.49 12.04 11.72
CA ASN A 274 -29.90 11.68 13.08
C ASN A 274 -30.08 12.88 14.04
N ALA A 275 -30.89 13.88 13.66
CA ALA A 275 -31.09 15.09 14.48
C ALA A 275 -31.61 14.79 15.90
N THR A 276 -32.41 13.73 16.07
CA THR A 276 -32.90 13.30 17.40
C THR A 276 -31.73 12.79 18.26
N ILE A 277 -30.82 12.02 17.69
CA ILE A 277 -29.63 11.51 18.41
C ILE A 277 -28.67 12.66 18.70
N VAL A 278 -28.40 13.54 17.74
CA VAL A 278 -27.58 14.75 17.96
C VAL A 278 -28.13 15.55 19.15
N LYS A 279 -29.45 15.79 19.19
CA LYS A 279 -30.10 16.47 20.31
C LYS A 279 -29.93 15.71 21.63
N LEU A 280 -30.14 14.39 21.61
CA LEU A 280 -29.96 13.52 22.78
C LEU A 280 -28.52 13.57 23.32
N LEU A 281 -27.54 13.53 22.41
CA LEU A 281 -26.12 13.60 22.79
C LEU A 281 -25.76 14.95 23.39
N LEU A 282 -26.24 16.07 22.83
CA LEU A 282 -26.05 17.42 23.37
C LEU A 282 -26.69 17.59 24.73
N GLU A 283 -27.90 17.07 24.94
CA GLU A 283 -28.60 17.05 26.22
C GLU A 283 -27.85 16.24 27.30
N ASN A 284 -27.05 15.22 26.87
CA ASN A 284 -26.22 14.43 27.77
C ASN A 284 -24.75 14.93 27.85
N GLY A 285 -24.47 16.15 27.42
CA GLY A 285 -23.18 16.81 27.62
C GLY A 285 -22.13 16.48 26.55
N ALA A 286 -22.51 16.11 25.35
CA ALA A 286 -21.56 15.96 24.24
C ALA A 286 -20.89 17.30 23.93
N GLY A 287 -19.56 17.28 23.78
CA GLY A 287 -18.78 18.45 23.43
C GLY A 287 -19.03 18.89 22.00
N VAL A 288 -19.82 19.94 21.80
CA VAL A 288 -20.21 20.45 20.47
C VAL A 288 -19.02 20.84 19.59
N ASN A 289 -17.92 21.23 20.21
CA ASN A 289 -16.66 21.65 19.56
C ASN A 289 -15.52 20.62 19.76
N ALA A 290 -15.83 19.39 20.05
CA ALA A 290 -14.82 18.34 20.10
C ALA A 290 -14.19 18.14 18.71
N GLU A 291 -12.87 18.05 18.66
CA GLU A 291 -12.08 17.88 17.43
C GLU A 291 -11.59 16.43 17.33
N GLY A 292 -11.62 15.86 16.13
CA GLY A 292 -11.12 14.50 15.86
C GLY A 292 -11.82 13.83 14.68
N GLY A 293 -11.40 12.61 14.36
CA GLY A 293 -11.92 11.86 13.22
C GLY A 293 -11.63 12.50 11.85
N GLU A 294 -12.14 11.89 10.78
CA GLU A 294 -11.91 12.31 9.41
C GLU A 294 -12.47 13.72 9.12
N TYR A 295 -13.61 14.05 9.67
CA TYR A 295 -14.27 15.32 9.39
C TYR A 295 -13.75 16.50 10.22
N GLY A 296 -13.11 16.24 11.35
CA GLY A 296 -12.66 17.27 12.29
C GLY A 296 -13.64 17.58 13.41
N SER A 297 -14.85 18.05 13.14
CA SER A 297 -15.90 18.33 14.14
C SER A 297 -17.28 17.88 13.68
N ALA A 298 -18.24 17.83 14.61
CA ALA A 298 -19.63 17.50 14.27
C ALA A 298 -20.27 18.49 13.28
N LEU A 299 -19.92 19.78 13.35
CA LEU A 299 -20.41 20.78 12.40
C LEU A 299 -19.86 20.54 11.00
N GLN A 300 -18.58 20.16 10.89
CA GLN A 300 -17.95 19.81 9.61
C GLN A 300 -18.58 18.56 8.99
N ALA A 301 -18.81 17.51 9.80
CA ALA A 301 -19.50 16.30 9.38
C ALA A 301 -20.93 16.58 8.88
N ALA A 302 -21.75 17.29 9.65
CA ALA A 302 -23.12 17.66 9.27
C ALA A 302 -23.15 18.54 8.01
N SER A 303 -22.15 19.41 7.85
CA SER A 303 -22.03 20.30 6.68
C SER A 303 -21.65 19.52 5.41
N PHE A 304 -20.78 18.53 5.52
CA PHE A 304 -20.44 17.63 4.42
C PHE A 304 -21.65 16.78 4.00
N GLU A 305 -22.34 16.16 4.95
CA GLU A 305 -23.55 15.38 4.67
C GLU A 305 -24.74 16.24 4.21
N GLY A 306 -24.65 17.56 4.33
CA GLY A 306 -25.67 18.50 3.90
C GLY A 306 -26.90 18.53 4.79
N ASN A 307 -26.76 18.13 6.04
CA ASN A 307 -27.92 18.07 6.95
C ASN A 307 -28.21 19.41 7.63
N GLU A 308 -29.02 20.24 6.96
CA GLU A 308 -29.39 21.60 7.43
C GLU A 308 -29.97 21.62 8.85
N ALA A 309 -30.78 20.62 9.23
CA ALA A 309 -31.37 20.54 10.56
C ALA A 309 -30.32 20.30 11.65
N ILE A 310 -29.35 19.43 11.39
CA ILE A 310 -28.26 19.17 12.33
C ILE A 310 -27.33 20.38 12.39
N VAL A 311 -27.00 21.00 11.25
CA VAL A 311 -26.18 22.22 11.21
C VAL A 311 -26.79 23.32 12.06
N LYS A 312 -28.14 23.60 11.90
CA LYS A 312 -28.86 24.57 12.74
C LYS A 312 -28.77 24.21 14.21
N LEU A 313 -29.03 22.95 14.55
CA LEU A 313 -29.00 22.47 15.93
C LEU A 313 -27.61 22.63 16.56
N LEU A 314 -26.54 22.32 15.83
CA LEU A 314 -25.17 22.48 16.32
C LEU A 314 -24.80 23.96 16.51
N LEU A 315 -25.20 24.85 15.57
CA LEU A 315 -24.97 26.30 15.68
C LEU A 315 -25.71 26.91 16.87
N GLU A 316 -26.98 26.53 17.09
CA GLU A 316 -27.77 26.94 18.25
C GLU A 316 -27.13 26.49 19.59
N ASN A 317 -26.37 25.39 19.58
CA ASN A 317 -25.63 24.89 20.76
C ASN A 317 -24.19 25.39 20.82
N GLY A 318 -23.79 26.40 20.02
CA GLY A 318 -22.52 27.07 20.12
C GLY A 318 -21.37 26.38 19.34
N ALA A 319 -21.68 25.66 18.28
CA ALA A 319 -20.65 25.15 17.38
C ALA A 319 -19.85 26.28 16.73
N ARG A 320 -18.54 26.15 16.69
CA ARG A 320 -17.61 27.12 16.11
C ARG A 320 -17.64 27.02 14.60
N VAL A 321 -18.25 27.98 13.91
CA VAL A 321 -18.40 28.01 12.44
C VAL A 321 -17.06 27.90 11.71
N ASN A 322 -16.02 28.52 12.23
CA ASN A 322 -14.68 28.62 11.61
C ASN A 322 -13.65 27.70 12.32
N ALA A 323 -14.09 26.63 12.97
CA ALA A 323 -13.17 25.63 13.48
C ALA A 323 -12.45 24.94 12.31
N GLU A 324 -11.13 24.89 12.35
CA GLU A 324 -10.28 24.24 11.35
C GLU A 324 -9.96 22.81 11.79
N GLY A 325 -9.90 21.88 10.85
CA GLY A 325 -9.51 20.48 11.12
C GLY A 325 -10.15 19.49 10.15
N GLY A 326 -9.77 18.22 10.25
CA GLY A 326 -10.25 17.18 9.36
C GLY A 326 -9.83 17.35 7.89
N ARG A 327 -10.28 16.43 7.05
CA ARG A 327 -9.91 16.35 5.63
C ARG A 327 -10.36 17.58 4.83
N TYR A 328 -11.53 18.11 5.12
CA TYR A 328 -12.18 19.16 4.33
C TYR A 328 -11.91 20.60 4.83
N GLY A 329 -11.12 20.76 5.89
CA GLY A 329 -10.79 22.06 6.46
C GLY A 329 -11.83 22.52 7.48
N ASN A 330 -12.75 23.41 7.15
CA ASN A 330 -13.84 23.87 8.04
C ASN A 330 -15.23 23.48 7.52
N ALA A 331 -16.28 23.75 8.27
CA ALA A 331 -17.66 23.42 7.91
C ALA A 331 -18.11 24.04 6.59
N PHE A 332 -17.65 25.27 6.27
CA PHE A 332 -17.98 25.98 5.06
C PHE A 332 -17.34 25.37 3.81
N GLN A 333 -16.08 24.95 3.93
CA GLN A 333 -15.36 24.21 2.89
C GLN A 333 -15.99 22.81 2.66
N ALA A 334 -16.35 22.12 3.75
CA ALA A 334 -17.04 20.83 3.68
C ALA A 334 -18.40 20.91 2.95
N ALA A 335 -19.24 21.92 3.27
CA ALA A 335 -20.51 22.16 2.60
C ALA A 335 -20.34 22.54 1.12
N SER A 336 -19.30 23.32 0.82
CA SER A 336 -19.00 23.76 -0.55
C SER A 336 -18.51 22.59 -1.41
N PHE A 337 -17.73 21.67 -0.84
CA PHE A 337 -17.30 20.43 -1.49
C PHE A 337 -18.48 19.48 -1.75
N SER A 338 -19.35 19.28 -0.77
CA SER A 338 -20.51 18.39 -0.92
C SER A 338 -21.62 18.95 -1.84
N GLY A 339 -21.53 20.21 -2.21
CA GLY A 339 -22.49 20.84 -3.10
C GLY A 339 -23.78 21.33 -2.42
N ASN A 340 -23.76 21.54 -1.11
CA ASN A 340 -24.95 21.85 -0.31
C ASN A 340 -25.20 23.35 -0.18
N GLU A 341 -25.92 23.94 -1.14
CA GLU A 341 -26.19 25.38 -1.21
C GLU A 341 -26.92 25.93 0.03
N ALA A 342 -27.89 25.18 0.58
CA ALA A 342 -28.66 25.60 1.76
C ALA A 342 -27.75 25.72 3.00
N VAL A 343 -26.85 24.73 3.19
CA VAL A 343 -25.88 24.75 4.30
C VAL A 343 -24.83 25.84 4.10
N VAL A 344 -24.35 26.05 2.86
CA VAL A 344 -23.43 27.15 2.52
C VAL A 344 -24.00 28.49 2.91
N LYS A 345 -25.27 28.80 2.50
CA LYS A 345 -25.98 30.03 2.88
C LYS A 345 -26.13 30.17 4.39
N LEU A 346 -26.54 29.09 5.05
CA LEU A 346 -26.71 29.08 6.50
C LEU A 346 -25.42 29.38 7.26
N LEU A 347 -24.29 28.81 6.80
CA LEU A 347 -22.99 29.06 7.41
C LEU A 347 -22.50 30.49 7.16
N LEU A 348 -22.75 31.08 5.96
CA LEU A 348 -22.45 32.48 5.68
C LEU A 348 -23.25 33.42 6.61
N GLU A 349 -24.56 33.18 6.79
CA GLU A 349 -25.41 33.93 7.72
C GLU A 349 -24.91 33.86 9.17
N ASN A 350 -24.21 32.76 9.55
CA ASN A 350 -23.66 32.59 10.87
C ASN A 350 -22.17 32.96 10.98
N GLY A 351 -21.62 33.70 9.99
CA GLY A 351 -20.31 34.31 10.04
C GLY A 351 -19.16 33.37 9.63
N ALA A 352 -19.40 32.45 8.70
CA ALA A 352 -18.33 31.69 8.08
C ALA A 352 -17.34 32.62 7.35
N LYS A 353 -16.04 32.38 7.54
CA LYS A 353 -14.99 33.10 6.84
C LYS A 353 -14.89 32.65 5.40
N LEU A 354 -15.20 33.58 4.47
CA LEU A 354 -15.31 33.29 3.04
C LEU A 354 -14.02 32.73 2.42
N ASN A 355 -12.86 33.30 2.80
CA ASN A 355 -11.56 32.95 2.26
C ASN A 355 -10.70 32.17 3.28
N ALA A 356 -11.32 31.39 4.17
CA ALA A 356 -10.56 30.51 5.06
C ALA A 356 -9.81 29.46 4.25
N GLU A 357 -8.52 29.32 4.50
CA GLU A 357 -7.66 28.31 3.89
C GLU A 357 -7.60 27.06 4.78
N GLY A 358 -7.46 25.90 4.18
CA GLY A 358 -7.27 24.63 4.90
C GLY A 358 -7.91 23.44 4.22
N GLY A 359 -7.66 22.24 4.75
CA GLY A 359 -8.13 20.99 4.17
C GLY A 359 -7.47 20.63 2.84
N GLU A 360 -7.91 19.52 2.26
CA GLU A 360 -7.37 18.96 1.03
C GLU A 360 -7.62 19.86 -0.20
N TYR A 361 -8.78 20.52 -0.23
CA TYR A 361 -9.23 21.30 -1.39
C TYR A 361 -8.95 22.81 -1.30
N GLY A 362 -8.32 23.29 -0.24
CA GLY A 362 -8.02 24.70 -0.04
C GLY A 362 -9.18 25.48 0.54
N ASN A 363 -9.73 26.49 -0.15
CA ASN A 363 -10.86 27.29 0.30
C ASN A 363 -12.21 26.81 -0.28
N ALA A 364 -13.31 27.41 0.15
CA ALA A 364 -14.66 27.06 -0.28
C ALA A 364 -14.88 27.20 -1.79
N LEU A 365 -14.29 28.26 -2.43
CA LEU A 365 -14.41 28.48 -3.87
C LEU A 365 -13.66 27.39 -4.66
N GLN A 366 -12.49 26.98 -4.20
CA GLN A 366 -11.72 25.88 -4.79
C GLN A 366 -12.48 24.54 -4.68
N ALA A 367 -13.05 24.25 -3.50
CA ALA A 367 -13.85 23.06 -3.26
C ALA A 367 -15.10 23.00 -4.15
N ALA A 368 -15.88 24.09 -4.23
CA ALA A 368 -17.08 24.19 -5.08
C ALA A 368 -16.73 24.11 -6.58
N SER A 369 -15.61 24.70 -6.98
CA SER A 369 -15.12 24.67 -8.37
C SER A 369 -14.70 23.26 -8.79
N PHE A 370 -14.04 22.50 -7.91
CA PHE A 370 -13.66 21.11 -8.16
C PHE A 370 -14.87 20.19 -8.32
N ILE A 371 -15.89 20.35 -7.46
CA ILE A 371 -17.13 19.54 -7.54
C ILE A 371 -18.02 19.93 -8.72
N GLY A 372 -17.80 21.08 -9.34
CA GLY A 372 -18.61 21.52 -10.47
C GLY A 372 -19.94 22.16 -10.07
N ASN A 373 -20.07 22.72 -8.87
CA ASN A 373 -21.35 23.35 -8.43
C ASN A 373 -21.43 24.82 -8.80
N GLU A 374 -22.03 25.12 -9.97
CA GLU A 374 -22.19 26.46 -10.49
C GLU A 374 -22.94 27.41 -9.53
N ALA A 375 -23.98 26.92 -8.84
CA ALA A 375 -24.79 27.77 -7.96
C ALA A 375 -23.98 28.25 -6.74
N ILE A 376 -23.17 27.36 -6.15
CA ILE A 376 -22.31 27.72 -5.03
C ILE A 376 -21.17 28.61 -5.51
N VAL A 377 -20.54 28.32 -6.65
CA VAL A 377 -19.46 29.16 -7.22
C VAL A 377 -19.97 30.60 -7.43
N LYS A 378 -21.16 30.77 -8.05
CA LYS A 378 -21.81 32.11 -8.20
C LYS A 378 -22.04 32.78 -6.84
N LEU A 379 -22.61 32.08 -5.90
CA LEU A 379 -22.87 32.58 -4.56
C LEU A 379 -21.61 33.08 -3.86
N LEU A 380 -20.50 32.30 -3.96
CA LEU A 380 -19.21 32.62 -3.34
C LEU A 380 -18.59 33.87 -4.00
N LEU A 381 -18.63 33.94 -5.34
CA LEU A 381 -18.12 35.10 -6.10
C LEU A 381 -18.90 36.36 -5.79
N GLU A 382 -20.24 36.30 -5.78
CA GLU A 382 -21.13 37.42 -5.40
C GLU A 382 -20.90 37.85 -3.95
N SER A 383 -20.50 36.92 -3.07
CA SER A 383 -20.16 37.21 -1.68
C SER A 383 -18.76 37.82 -1.49
N GLY A 384 -17.95 37.90 -2.55
CA GLY A 384 -16.60 38.51 -2.53
C GLY A 384 -15.45 37.53 -2.21
N SER A 385 -15.59 36.28 -2.60
CA SER A 385 -14.48 35.32 -2.49
C SER A 385 -13.26 35.76 -3.33
N GLU A 386 -12.08 35.54 -2.80
CA GLU A 386 -10.80 35.77 -3.51
C GLU A 386 -10.61 34.71 -4.59
N VAL A 387 -10.78 35.10 -5.87
CA VAL A 387 -10.75 34.19 -7.03
C VAL A 387 -9.38 33.52 -7.20
N ASN A 388 -8.30 34.25 -6.88
CA ASN A 388 -6.92 33.82 -7.07
C ASN A 388 -6.24 33.36 -5.78
N ALA A 389 -7.02 33.04 -4.74
CA ALA A 389 -6.44 32.45 -3.54
C ALA A 389 -5.74 31.12 -3.87
N GLU A 390 -4.51 30.99 -3.43
CA GLU A 390 -3.69 29.79 -3.62
C GLU A 390 -3.85 28.85 -2.42
N GLY A 391 -3.88 27.54 -2.66
CA GLY A 391 -3.90 26.52 -1.59
C GLY A 391 -4.54 25.22 -2.03
N GLY A 392 -4.57 24.25 -1.11
CA GLY A 392 -5.11 22.93 -1.37
C GLY A 392 -4.36 22.12 -2.44
N GLN A 393 -4.91 20.96 -2.79
CA GLN A 393 -4.30 20.02 -3.73
C GLN A 393 -4.19 20.58 -5.15
N TYR A 394 -5.16 21.39 -5.58
CA TYR A 394 -5.28 21.81 -6.98
C TYR A 394 -4.74 23.24 -7.25
N GLY A 395 -4.29 23.96 -6.24
CA GLY A 395 -3.77 25.31 -6.39
C GLY A 395 -4.84 26.40 -6.22
N ASN A 396 -5.39 26.98 -7.30
CA ASN A 396 -6.45 27.99 -7.23
C ASN A 396 -7.81 27.45 -7.75
N ALA A 397 -8.85 28.28 -7.67
CA ALA A 397 -10.21 27.89 -8.07
C ALA A 397 -10.31 27.53 -9.57
N LEU A 398 -9.56 28.20 -10.45
CA LEU A 398 -9.54 27.91 -11.88
C LEU A 398 -8.90 26.53 -12.14
N GLN A 399 -7.76 26.24 -11.50
CA GLN A 399 -7.08 24.95 -11.58
C GLN A 399 -7.98 23.83 -11.04
N ALA A 400 -8.66 24.05 -9.92
CA ALA A 400 -9.62 23.10 -9.34
C ALA A 400 -10.79 22.80 -10.27
N ALA A 401 -11.40 23.83 -10.90
CA ALA A 401 -12.46 23.68 -11.88
C ALA A 401 -12.01 22.87 -13.09
N VAL A 402 -10.82 23.16 -13.62
CA VAL A 402 -10.27 22.44 -14.77
C VAL A 402 -9.89 20.99 -14.43
N ALA A 403 -9.43 20.75 -13.22
CA ALA A 403 -9.05 19.40 -12.75
C ALA A 403 -10.25 18.48 -12.45
N SER A 404 -11.46 19.00 -12.40
CA SER A 404 -12.69 18.27 -12.10
C SER A 404 -13.07 17.24 -13.19
N TYR A 405 -13.83 16.19 -12.79
CA TYR A 405 -14.39 15.16 -13.69
C TYR A 405 -15.82 15.49 -14.20
N HIS A 406 -16.41 16.62 -13.77
CA HIS A 406 -17.80 16.95 -14.10
C HIS A 406 -17.92 17.60 -15.48
N GLU A 407 -18.97 17.23 -16.23
CA GLU A 407 -19.19 17.70 -17.60
C GLU A 407 -19.51 19.22 -17.70
N GLU A 408 -19.97 19.85 -16.61
CA GLU A 408 -20.39 21.26 -16.57
C GLU A 408 -19.25 22.25 -16.27
N ASN A 409 -18.01 21.79 -16.19
CA ASN A 409 -16.86 22.62 -15.79
C ASN A 409 -16.55 23.79 -16.73
N GLU A 410 -16.92 23.71 -18.00
CA GLU A 410 -16.74 24.81 -18.95
C GLU A 410 -17.43 26.09 -18.49
N VAL A 411 -18.66 25.97 -17.91
CA VAL A 411 -19.42 27.09 -17.39
C VAL A 411 -18.71 27.74 -16.20
N ILE A 412 -18.19 26.92 -15.28
CA ILE A 412 -17.46 27.40 -14.09
C ILE A 412 -16.15 28.05 -14.50
N VAL A 413 -15.38 27.44 -15.43
CA VAL A 413 -14.16 28.04 -15.96
C VAL A 413 -14.42 29.41 -16.56
N LYS A 414 -15.48 29.57 -17.40
CA LYS A 414 -15.87 30.87 -17.95
C LYS A 414 -16.23 31.87 -16.85
N LEU A 415 -17.03 31.43 -15.88
CA LEU A 415 -17.44 32.27 -14.75
C LEU A 415 -16.24 32.75 -13.92
N LEU A 416 -15.26 31.90 -13.66
CA LEU A 416 -14.06 32.28 -12.93
C LEU A 416 -13.20 33.27 -13.73
N LEU A 417 -13.01 33.03 -15.04
CA LEU A 417 -12.29 33.94 -15.93
C LEU A 417 -12.94 35.31 -16.02
N GLU A 418 -14.29 35.37 -16.15
CA GLU A 418 -15.06 36.61 -16.14
C GLU A 418 -14.96 37.40 -14.84
N ASN A 419 -14.66 36.68 -13.71
CA ASN A 419 -14.40 37.29 -12.39
C ASN A 419 -12.93 37.52 -12.09
N GLY A 420 -12.03 37.44 -13.09
CA GLY A 420 -10.63 37.80 -12.97
C GLY A 420 -9.71 36.69 -12.45
N ALA A 421 -10.05 35.43 -12.70
CA ALA A 421 -9.13 34.32 -12.40
C ALA A 421 -7.84 34.46 -13.23
N GLU A 422 -6.70 34.29 -12.54
CA GLU A 422 -5.38 34.29 -13.18
C GLU A 422 -5.16 32.99 -13.94
N VAL A 423 -5.07 33.09 -15.27
CA VAL A 423 -4.96 31.92 -16.18
C VAL A 423 -3.63 31.19 -15.99
N ASN A 424 -2.56 31.94 -15.70
CA ASN A 424 -1.20 31.43 -15.53
C ASN A 424 -0.78 31.29 -14.06
N GLY A 425 -1.73 31.20 -13.13
CA GLY A 425 -1.43 30.92 -11.73
C GLY A 425 -0.69 29.58 -11.59
N GLU A 426 0.44 29.59 -10.89
CA GLU A 426 1.22 28.40 -10.60
C GLU A 426 0.76 27.75 -9.28
N GLY A 427 0.82 26.43 -9.16
CA GLY A 427 0.52 25.72 -7.93
C GLY A 427 -0.25 24.43 -8.12
N GLY A 428 -0.51 23.73 -7.03
CA GLY A 428 -1.24 22.48 -7.01
C GLY A 428 -0.54 21.30 -7.71
N GLU A 429 -1.26 20.20 -7.82
CA GLU A 429 -0.75 18.91 -8.35
C GLU A 429 -0.36 19.00 -9.83
N TYR A 430 -1.08 19.80 -10.63
CA TYR A 430 -0.88 19.88 -12.08
C TYR A 430 0.04 21.03 -12.52
N GLY A 431 0.45 21.90 -11.61
CA GLY A 431 1.26 23.08 -11.89
C GLY A 431 0.44 24.30 -12.33
N ASN A 432 -0.27 24.25 -13.47
CA ASN A 432 -1.16 25.30 -13.91
C ASN A 432 -2.46 24.78 -14.56
N ALA A 433 -3.39 25.67 -14.88
CA ALA A 433 -4.69 25.32 -15.46
C ALA A 433 -4.57 24.62 -16.82
N LEU A 434 -3.61 25.02 -17.67
CA LEU A 434 -3.42 24.43 -18.99
C LEU A 434 -2.94 22.96 -18.90
N HIS A 435 -2.05 22.63 -17.95
CA HIS A 435 -1.64 21.25 -17.68
C HIS A 435 -2.80 20.41 -17.10
N ALA A 436 -3.61 20.98 -16.22
CA ALA A 436 -4.81 20.30 -15.71
C ALA A 436 -5.81 19.98 -16.84
N ALA A 437 -6.06 20.91 -17.76
CA ALA A 437 -6.92 20.71 -18.92
C ALA A 437 -6.42 19.60 -19.85
N LEU A 438 -5.11 19.54 -20.07
CA LEU A 438 -4.48 18.49 -20.84
C LEU A 438 -4.68 17.12 -20.18
N PHE A 439 -4.42 17.02 -18.86
CA PHE A 439 -4.58 15.77 -18.12
C PHE A 439 -6.01 15.22 -18.20
N ARG A 440 -7.01 16.12 -18.29
CA ARG A 440 -8.42 15.77 -18.50
C ARG A 440 -8.78 15.50 -19.97
N GLY A 441 -7.92 15.82 -20.90
CA GLY A 441 -8.18 15.70 -22.34
C GLY A 441 -9.26 16.66 -22.85
N ASN A 442 -9.50 17.77 -22.17
CA ASN A 442 -10.58 18.71 -22.49
C ASN A 442 -10.12 19.82 -23.47
N GLU A 443 -10.28 19.56 -24.78
CA GLU A 443 -9.91 20.50 -25.86
C GLU A 443 -10.66 21.84 -25.77
N VAL A 444 -11.93 21.83 -25.35
CA VAL A 444 -12.75 23.02 -25.24
C VAL A 444 -12.23 23.97 -24.15
N ILE A 445 -11.92 23.41 -22.97
CA ILE A 445 -11.34 24.19 -21.88
C ILE A 445 -9.93 24.67 -22.24
N MET A 446 -9.11 23.84 -22.90
CA MET A 446 -7.78 24.24 -23.36
C MET A 446 -7.86 25.45 -24.30
N LYS A 447 -8.77 25.39 -25.28
CA LYS A 447 -8.98 26.52 -26.19
C LYS A 447 -9.44 27.78 -25.45
N LEU A 448 -10.36 27.61 -24.50
CA LEU A 448 -10.84 28.73 -23.68
C LEU A 448 -9.71 29.36 -22.85
N LEU A 449 -8.82 28.58 -22.27
CA LEU A 449 -7.66 29.06 -21.52
C LEU A 449 -6.67 29.79 -22.44
N LEU A 450 -6.39 29.24 -23.63
CA LEU A 450 -5.51 29.85 -24.62
C LEU A 450 -6.08 31.19 -25.14
N ASP A 451 -7.39 31.24 -25.43
CA ASP A 451 -8.08 32.48 -25.85
C ASP A 451 -8.03 33.56 -24.75
N ASN A 452 -7.88 33.18 -23.49
CA ASN A 452 -7.71 34.08 -22.34
C ASN A 452 -6.24 34.30 -21.92
N GLY A 453 -5.26 33.91 -22.74
CA GLY A 453 -3.85 34.23 -22.56
C GLY A 453 -3.05 33.21 -21.74
N ALA A 454 -3.42 31.94 -21.74
CA ALA A 454 -2.62 30.89 -21.13
C ALA A 454 -1.24 30.77 -21.82
N GLU A 455 -0.18 30.73 -21.03
CA GLU A 455 1.20 30.62 -21.51
C GLU A 455 1.54 29.17 -21.83
N VAL A 456 1.71 28.87 -23.13
CA VAL A 456 1.94 27.49 -23.65
C VAL A 456 3.34 26.96 -23.40
N ASN A 457 4.30 27.83 -23.09
CA ASN A 457 5.69 27.43 -22.91
C ASN A 457 6.15 27.38 -21.45
N GLU A 458 5.25 27.59 -20.52
CA GLU A 458 5.52 27.50 -19.11
C GLU A 458 5.85 26.04 -18.72
N GLU A 459 6.90 25.86 -17.94
CA GLU A 459 7.28 24.55 -17.44
C GLU A 459 6.44 24.21 -16.21
N GLY A 460 5.88 23.00 -16.20
CA GLY A 460 5.10 22.52 -15.07
C GLY A 460 4.99 20.99 -15.02
N GLY A 461 4.93 20.45 -13.81
CA GLY A 461 4.74 19.04 -13.59
C GLY A 461 5.90 18.14 -14.03
N GLN A 462 5.65 16.85 -14.02
CA GLN A 462 6.63 15.79 -14.29
C GLN A 462 7.10 15.74 -15.76
N TYR A 463 6.26 16.18 -16.68
CA TYR A 463 6.49 16.01 -18.12
C TYR A 463 7.14 17.23 -18.79
N GLY A 464 7.33 18.32 -18.06
CA GLY A 464 7.85 19.59 -18.58
C GLY A 464 6.73 20.52 -19.00
N ASN A 465 6.74 21.11 -20.21
CA ASN A 465 5.67 21.96 -20.67
C ASN A 465 4.44 21.17 -21.22
N VAL A 466 3.35 21.91 -21.49
CA VAL A 466 2.08 21.31 -21.95
C VAL A 466 2.19 20.55 -23.27
N LEU A 467 3.06 20.97 -24.20
CA LEU A 467 3.29 20.25 -25.46
C LEU A 467 3.98 18.90 -25.24
N GLN A 468 4.96 18.85 -24.33
CA GLN A 468 5.64 17.60 -23.94
C GLN A 468 4.67 16.64 -23.25
N ALA A 469 3.85 17.15 -22.35
CA ALA A 469 2.82 16.39 -21.65
C ALA A 469 1.75 15.85 -22.63
N ALA A 470 1.30 16.65 -23.60
CA ALA A 470 0.38 16.22 -24.66
C ALA A 470 0.97 15.10 -25.54
N ALA A 471 2.24 15.24 -25.87
CA ALA A 471 2.97 14.24 -26.67
C ALA A 471 3.22 12.92 -25.91
N ALA A 472 3.28 12.97 -24.57
CA ALA A 472 3.47 11.83 -23.68
C ALA A 472 2.17 11.07 -23.31
N SER A 473 1.01 11.53 -23.73
CA SER A 473 -0.28 10.96 -23.32
C SER A 473 -0.77 9.86 -24.27
N TYR A 474 -1.33 8.78 -23.69
CA TYR A 474 -1.88 7.62 -24.38
C TYR A 474 -3.23 7.83 -25.11
N TYR A 475 -3.90 8.97 -24.88
CA TYR A 475 -5.25 9.19 -25.42
C TYR A 475 -5.26 9.56 -26.90
N GLU A 476 -6.13 8.91 -27.70
CA GLU A 476 -6.27 9.14 -29.15
C GLU A 476 -6.66 10.59 -29.51
N GLY A 477 -7.25 11.37 -28.58
CA GLY A 477 -7.62 12.77 -28.77
C GLY A 477 -6.47 13.78 -28.83
N ASN A 478 -5.25 13.38 -28.49
CA ASN A 478 -4.15 14.33 -28.28
C ASN A 478 -3.57 14.96 -29.56
N VAL A 479 -3.82 14.38 -30.73
CA VAL A 479 -3.39 15.00 -32.00
C VAL A 479 -4.02 16.37 -32.21
N ALA A 480 -5.32 16.53 -31.89
CA ALA A 480 -6.01 17.80 -31.97
C ALA A 480 -5.44 18.83 -30.97
N ILE A 481 -5.18 18.36 -29.75
CA ILE A 481 -4.56 19.17 -28.68
C ILE A 481 -3.15 19.62 -29.10
N VAL A 482 -2.30 18.71 -29.61
CA VAL A 482 -0.95 19.06 -30.10
C VAL A 482 -1.01 20.11 -31.22
N LYS A 483 -1.96 19.98 -32.17
CA LYS A 483 -2.19 21.00 -33.20
C LYS A 483 -2.56 22.33 -32.59
N LEU A 484 -3.51 22.35 -31.68
CA LEU A 484 -3.96 23.56 -30.98
C LEU A 484 -2.80 24.27 -30.27
N LEU A 485 -1.95 23.51 -29.56
CA LEU A 485 -0.81 24.05 -28.86
C LEU A 485 0.26 24.60 -29.81
N LEU A 486 0.55 23.93 -30.93
CA LEU A 486 1.47 24.41 -31.94
C LEU A 486 0.94 25.69 -32.64
N GLU A 487 -0.35 25.75 -32.95
CA GLU A 487 -1.01 26.96 -33.47
C GLU A 487 -0.96 28.13 -32.46
N ALA A 488 -1.00 27.83 -31.15
CA ALA A 488 -0.84 28.81 -30.08
C ALA A 488 0.62 29.22 -29.82
N GLY A 489 1.60 28.67 -30.55
CA GLY A 489 3.00 29.04 -30.45
C GLY A 489 3.80 28.24 -29.44
N ALA A 490 3.39 27.03 -29.12
CA ALA A 490 4.19 26.13 -28.27
C ALA A 490 5.57 25.86 -28.89
N GLY A 491 6.61 25.96 -28.08
CA GLY A 491 8.00 25.69 -28.48
C GLY A 491 8.22 24.21 -28.80
N VAL A 492 8.23 23.85 -30.07
CA VAL A 492 8.38 22.47 -30.55
C VAL A 492 9.66 21.80 -30.06
N ASN A 493 10.71 22.59 -29.79
CA ASN A 493 12.03 22.15 -29.31
C ASN A 493 12.30 22.54 -27.85
N ALA A 494 11.28 22.88 -27.09
CA ALA A 494 11.45 23.14 -25.68
C ALA A 494 11.98 21.86 -24.98
N GLU A 495 13.02 22.03 -24.15
CA GLU A 495 13.66 20.95 -23.40
C GLU A 495 13.15 20.96 -21.95
N GLY A 496 12.98 19.81 -21.34
CA GLY A 496 12.55 19.65 -19.96
C GLY A 496 11.80 18.34 -19.67
N GLY A 497 11.41 18.14 -18.43
CA GLY A 497 10.65 16.99 -18.01
C GLY A 497 11.33 15.63 -18.21
N LYS A 498 10.59 14.56 -17.93
CA LYS A 498 11.07 13.16 -17.95
C LYS A 498 11.58 12.71 -19.32
N TYR A 499 10.92 13.11 -20.40
CA TYR A 499 11.25 12.64 -21.76
C TYR A 499 12.28 13.49 -22.48
N GLY A 500 12.49 14.74 -22.06
CA GLY A 500 13.38 15.70 -22.71
C GLY A 500 12.61 16.71 -23.56
N ASN A 501 12.03 16.31 -24.69
CA ASN A 501 11.17 17.17 -25.51
C ASN A 501 9.94 16.43 -26.07
N ALA A 502 9.04 17.14 -26.75
CA ALA A 502 7.80 16.59 -27.28
C ALA A 502 8.03 15.46 -28.32
N LEU A 503 9.06 15.57 -29.17
CA LEU A 503 9.37 14.53 -30.15
C LEU A 503 9.85 13.24 -29.51
N GLN A 504 10.65 13.33 -28.44
CA GLN A 504 11.10 12.18 -27.65
C GLN A 504 9.91 11.50 -26.94
N ALA A 505 9.02 12.29 -26.33
CA ALA A 505 7.79 11.81 -25.69
C ALA A 505 6.88 11.05 -26.68
N ALA A 506 6.52 11.67 -27.81
CA ALA A 506 5.68 11.06 -28.84
C ALA A 506 6.32 9.80 -29.45
N SER A 507 7.65 9.79 -29.59
CA SER A 507 8.39 8.66 -30.12
C SER A 507 8.39 7.46 -29.17
N PHE A 508 8.49 7.70 -27.86
CA PHE A 508 8.41 6.65 -26.83
C PHE A 508 6.99 6.07 -26.72
N GLU A 509 5.97 6.93 -26.71
CA GLU A 509 4.57 6.51 -26.59
C GLU A 509 4.03 5.87 -27.90
N GLY A 510 4.75 5.99 -29.00
CA GLY A 510 4.41 5.35 -30.27
C GLY A 510 3.38 6.08 -31.13
N ASN A 511 3.18 7.37 -30.91
CA ASN A 511 2.20 8.16 -31.64
C ASN A 511 2.77 8.72 -32.96
N LEU A 512 2.64 7.93 -34.05
CA LEU A 512 3.17 8.28 -35.38
C LEU A 512 2.63 9.61 -35.88
N GLU A 513 1.36 9.93 -35.67
CA GLU A 513 0.75 11.18 -36.18
C GLU A 513 1.30 12.41 -35.46
N ILE A 514 1.50 12.32 -34.14
CA ILE A 514 2.14 13.41 -33.38
C ILE A 514 3.61 13.56 -33.79
N VAL A 515 4.35 12.45 -33.98
CA VAL A 515 5.74 12.50 -34.48
C VAL A 515 5.81 13.23 -35.82
N LYS A 516 4.95 12.88 -36.80
CA LYS A 516 4.89 13.58 -38.08
C LYS A 516 4.60 15.06 -37.92
N LEU A 517 3.60 15.38 -37.14
CA LEU A 517 3.19 16.75 -36.88
C LEU A 517 4.30 17.61 -36.25
N LEU A 518 5.05 17.04 -35.28
CA LEU A 518 6.19 17.73 -34.67
C LEU A 518 7.33 17.93 -35.66
N LEU A 519 7.67 16.92 -36.48
CA LEU A 519 8.68 17.03 -37.52
C LEU A 519 8.31 18.07 -38.59
N ASP A 520 7.04 18.12 -39.00
CA ASP A 520 6.53 19.11 -39.98
C ASP A 520 6.60 20.55 -39.42
N ASN A 521 6.56 20.70 -38.07
CA ASN A 521 6.74 21.97 -37.36
C ASN A 521 8.17 22.23 -36.90
N GLY A 522 9.16 21.48 -37.41
CA GLY A 522 10.59 21.75 -37.22
C GLY A 522 11.19 21.20 -35.92
N ALA A 523 10.67 20.08 -35.41
CA ALA A 523 11.28 19.40 -34.27
C ALA A 523 12.70 18.92 -34.62
N TRP A 524 13.64 19.10 -33.70
CA TRP A 524 15.04 18.66 -33.87
C TRP A 524 15.15 17.16 -33.62
N VAL A 525 15.37 16.42 -34.68
CA VAL A 525 15.42 14.95 -34.71
C VAL A 525 16.48 14.39 -33.74
N ASN A 526 17.61 15.10 -33.59
CA ASN A 526 18.77 14.67 -32.81
C ASN A 526 18.92 15.47 -31.50
N ALA A 527 17.86 16.11 -31.03
CA ALA A 527 17.90 16.72 -29.71
C ALA A 527 18.16 15.65 -28.65
N GLU A 528 19.10 15.90 -27.76
CA GLU A 528 19.48 15.02 -26.66
C GLU A 528 18.83 15.51 -25.35
N GLY A 529 18.42 14.60 -24.50
CA GLY A 529 17.84 14.90 -23.19
C GLY A 529 16.90 13.84 -22.66
N GLY A 530 16.35 14.09 -21.47
CA GLY A 530 15.43 13.18 -20.80
C GLY A 530 15.99 11.80 -20.48
N THR A 531 15.11 10.90 -20.08
CA THR A 531 15.47 9.54 -19.63
C THR A 531 16.01 8.66 -20.75
N TYR A 532 15.51 8.83 -21.98
CA TYR A 532 15.79 7.90 -23.08
C TYR A 532 16.85 8.39 -24.08
N GLY A 533 17.35 9.63 -23.94
CA GLY A 533 18.33 10.22 -24.86
C GLY A 533 17.65 11.00 -25.99
N ASN A 534 17.74 10.55 -27.25
CA ASN A 534 17.08 11.22 -28.37
C ASN A 534 15.78 10.51 -28.82
N ALA A 535 15.05 11.07 -29.78
CA ALA A 535 13.77 10.54 -30.28
C ALA A 535 13.90 9.12 -30.86
N LEU A 536 15.03 8.80 -31.54
CA LEU A 536 15.27 7.46 -32.11
C LEU A 536 15.50 6.42 -31.00
N GLN A 537 16.23 6.79 -29.93
CA GLN A 537 16.44 5.94 -28.74
C GLN A 537 15.12 5.72 -27.99
N ALA A 538 14.31 6.76 -27.83
CA ALA A 538 12.98 6.68 -27.23
C ALA A 538 12.05 5.74 -27.99
N ALA A 539 11.97 5.86 -29.33
CA ALA A 539 11.17 4.99 -30.19
C ALA A 539 11.61 3.53 -30.12
N ALA A 540 12.93 3.28 -30.10
CA ALA A 540 13.50 1.93 -30.07
C ALA A 540 13.34 1.24 -28.71
N ALA A 541 13.35 2.00 -27.61
CA ALA A 541 13.19 1.52 -26.24
C ALA A 541 11.71 1.31 -25.85
N SER A 542 10.77 1.78 -26.63
CA SER A 542 9.33 1.70 -26.36
C SER A 542 8.82 0.26 -26.23
N PHE A 543 7.82 0.06 -25.36
CA PHE A 543 7.10 -1.22 -25.20
C PHE A 543 6.20 -1.56 -26.40
N GLN A 544 5.95 -0.62 -27.30
CA GLN A 544 5.20 -0.79 -28.53
C GLN A 544 6.16 -0.96 -29.72
N SER A 545 5.74 -1.71 -30.74
CA SER A 545 6.56 -1.88 -31.95
C SER A 545 6.48 -0.63 -32.83
N ASN A 546 7.39 0.31 -32.64
CA ASN A 546 7.39 1.62 -33.30
C ASN A 546 8.21 1.63 -34.63
N VAL A 547 8.17 0.55 -35.41
CA VAL A 547 8.92 0.41 -36.66
C VAL A 547 8.70 1.60 -37.61
N ALA A 548 7.46 2.05 -37.76
CA ALA A 548 7.12 3.18 -38.62
C ALA A 548 7.75 4.50 -38.14
N ILE A 549 7.81 4.73 -36.84
CA ILE A 549 8.43 5.91 -36.22
C ILE A 549 9.96 5.84 -36.40
N VAL A 550 10.58 4.67 -36.14
CA VAL A 550 12.01 4.46 -36.34
C VAL A 550 12.40 4.74 -37.79
N LYS A 551 11.64 4.20 -38.78
CA LYS A 551 11.84 4.50 -40.20
C LYS A 551 11.75 5.99 -40.49
N LEU A 552 10.70 6.65 -40.03
CA LEU A 552 10.47 8.06 -40.24
C LEU A 552 11.60 8.94 -39.64
N LEU A 553 12.07 8.62 -38.45
CA LEU A 553 13.16 9.34 -37.79
C LEU A 553 14.47 9.17 -38.53
N LEU A 554 14.79 7.94 -39.01
CA LEU A 554 15.97 7.68 -39.83
C LEU A 554 15.92 8.42 -41.19
N GLU A 555 14.75 8.46 -41.87
CA GLU A 555 14.52 9.22 -43.09
C GLU A 555 14.71 10.74 -42.89
N ASN A 556 14.45 11.22 -41.66
CA ASN A 556 14.68 12.62 -41.26
C ASN A 556 16.08 12.87 -40.64
N GLY A 557 17.03 11.93 -40.83
CA GLY A 557 18.41 12.11 -40.44
C GLY A 557 18.74 11.89 -38.97
N ALA A 558 18.01 11.01 -38.30
CA ALA A 558 18.34 10.63 -36.91
C ALA A 558 19.71 9.91 -36.86
N TRP A 559 20.52 10.25 -35.86
CA TRP A 559 21.83 9.66 -35.64
C TRP A 559 21.73 8.27 -35.02
N VAL A 560 22.03 7.24 -35.79
CA VAL A 560 21.91 5.83 -35.39
C VAL A 560 22.84 5.42 -34.25
N ASN A 561 23.99 6.11 -34.10
CA ASN A 561 24.99 5.83 -33.08
C ASN A 561 25.10 6.95 -32.04
N ALA A 562 24.05 7.74 -31.85
CA ALA A 562 23.99 8.67 -30.72
C ALA A 562 24.10 7.92 -29.39
N GLU A 563 24.92 8.42 -28.50
CA GLU A 563 25.10 7.89 -27.14
C GLU A 563 24.33 8.75 -26.13
N GLY A 564 23.76 8.15 -25.11
CA GLY A 564 23.04 8.85 -24.05
C GLY A 564 21.79 8.11 -23.56
N GLY A 565 21.10 8.71 -22.58
CA GLY A 565 19.92 8.12 -21.97
C GLY A 565 20.20 6.84 -21.17
N HIS A 566 19.13 6.27 -20.61
CA HIS A 566 19.19 5.11 -19.72
C HIS A 566 19.77 3.84 -20.36
N TYR A 567 19.45 3.62 -21.63
CA TYR A 567 19.89 2.42 -22.35
C TYR A 567 21.27 2.55 -23.04
N GLY A 568 21.85 3.75 -23.10
CA GLY A 568 23.13 4.01 -23.78
C GLY A 568 22.97 4.40 -25.24
N ASN A 569 22.66 3.48 -26.15
CA ASN A 569 22.40 3.78 -27.55
C ASN A 569 21.11 3.15 -28.07
N VAL A 570 20.75 3.48 -29.33
CA VAL A 570 19.49 3.01 -29.94
C VAL A 570 19.39 1.50 -30.08
N LEU A 571 20.50 0.82 -30.46
CA LEU A 571 20.53 -0.63 -30.62
C LEU A 571 20.36 -1.35 -29.28
N GLN A 572 20.94 -0.81 -28.21
CA GLN A 572 20.76 -1.32 -26.84
C GLN A 572 19.31 -1.18 -26.39
N GLY A 573 18.68 -0.02 -26.62
CA GLY A 573 17.25 0.20 -26.32
C GLY A 573 16.34 -0.78 -27.06
N ALA A 574 16.55 -0.97 -28.37
CA ALA A 574 15.80 -1.94 -29.17
C ALA A 574 15.97 -3.38 -28.70
N ALA A 575 17.21 -3.77 -28.39
CA ALA A 575 17.56 -5.12 -27.94
C ALA A 575 17.06 -5.44 -26.52
N ALA A 576 17.04 -4.44 -25.64
CA ALA A 576 16.56 -4.54 -24.26
C ALA A 576 15.03 -4.39 -24.14
N SER A 577 14.29 -4.14 -25.20
CA SER A 577 12.83 -4.06 -25.18
C SER A 577 12.21 -5.42 -24.82
N ILE A 578 11.26 -5.41 -23.84
CA ILE A 578 10.62 -6.64 -23.31
C ILE A 578 9.89 -7.47 -24.38
N LYS A 579 9.36 -6.84 -25.42
CA LYS A 579 8.65 -7.53 -26.51
C LYS A 579 9.55 -7.97 -27.69
N GLY A 580 10.81 -7.56 -27.68
CA GLY A 580 11.80 -7.94 -28.72
C GLY A 580 11.44 -7.42 -30.11
N ASN A 581 11.94 -6.25 -30.45
CA ASN A 581 11.70 -5.64 -31.78
C ASN A 581 12.74 -6.07 -32.83
N VAL A 582 12.69 -7.33 -33.28
CA VAL A 582 13.62 -7.89 -34.26
C VAL A 582 13.70 -7.03 -35.54
N GLU A 583 12.55 -6.49 -36.00
CA GLU A 583 12.50 -5.65 -37.19
C GLU A 583 13.22 -4.31 -37.01
N ILE A 584 13.09 -3.69 -35.82
CA ILE A 584 13.82 -2.47 -35.46
C ILE A 584 15.32 -2.77 -35.36
N VAL A 585 15.74 -3.86 -34.72
CA VAL A 585 17.15 -4.25 -34.62
C VAL A 585 17.75 -4.45 -36.01
N LYS A 586 17.05 -5.17 -36.93
CA LYS A 586 17.49 -5.32 -38.32
C LYS A 586 17.66 -3.98 -39.01
N LEU A 587 16.65 -3.13 -38.92
CA LEU A 587 16.64 -1.80 -39.54
C LEU A 587 17.80 -0.93 -39.03
N LEU A 588 18.08 -0.97 -37.73
CA LEU A 588 19.20 -0.22 -37.13
C LEU A 588 20.56 -0.75 -37.62
N LEU A 589 20.75 -2.07 -37.67
CA LEU A 589 21.98 -2.68 -38.18
C LEU A 589 22.19 -2.36 -39.67
N GLU A 590 21.14 -2.42 -40.51
CA GLU A 590 21.16 -2.02 -41.90
C GLU A 590 21.53 -0.55 -42.08
N ASN A 591 21.23 0.31 -41.11
CA ASN A 591 21.59 1.73 -41.10
C ASN A 591 22.93 2.02 -40.38
N GLY A 592 23.72 0.98 -40.07
CA GLY A 592 25.06 1.12 -39.54
C GLY A 592 25.17 1.31 -38.02
N ALA A 593 24.20 0.78 -37.26
CA ALA A 593 24.29 0.77 -35.79
C ALA A 593 25.52 -0.05 -35.34
N GLY A 594 26.29 0.49 -34.42
CA GLY A 594 27.47 -0.19 -33.83
C GLY A 594 27.04 -1.36 -32.96
N VAL A 595 27.27 -2.61 -33.42
CA VAL A 595 26.83 -3.84 -32.72
C VAL A 595 27.48 -4.01 -31.36
N ASN A 596 28.71 -3.53 -31.20
CA ASN A 596 29.50 -3.63 -29.95
C ASN A 596 29.63 -2.30 -29.19
N ALA A 597 28.77 -1.35 -29.47
CA ALA A 597 28.76 -0.10 -28.72
C ALA A 597 28.41 -0.38 -27.25
N GLU A 598 29.22 0.17 -26.35
CA GLU A 598 29.09 0.01 -24.89
C GLU A 598 28.39 1.23 -24.27
N GLY A 599 27.69 1.03 -23.17
CA GLY A 599 27.05 2.09 -22.39
C GLY A 599 25.71 1.68 -21.79
N GLY A 600 25.07 2.60 -21.08
CA GLY A 600 23.77 2.38 -20.45
C GLY A 600 23.76 1.28 -19.38
N GLU A 601 22.55 0.97 -18.90
CA GLU A 601 22.35 0.01 -17.79
C GLU A 601 22.79 -1.42 -18.14
N TYR A 602 22.50 -1.87 -19.35
CA TYR A 602 22.75 -3.26 -19.76
C TYR A 602 24.20 -3.52 -20.21
N GLY A 603 24.96 -2.49 -20.56
CA GLY A 603 26.31 -2.62 -21.10
C GLY A 603 26.34 -2.60 -22.62
N ASN A 604 25.81 -3.61 -23.31
CA ASN A 604 25.68 -3.63 -24.77
C ASN A 604 24.38 -4.30 -25.22
N ALA A 605 24.10 -4.27 -26.54
CA ALA A 605 22.88 -4.83 -27.13
C ALA A 605 22.74 -6.35 -26.90
N LEU A 606 23.84 -7.11 -26.97
CA LEU A 606 23.80 -8.57 -26.72
C LEU A 606 23.43 -8.90 -25.28
N GLN A 607 23.94 -8.14 -24.32
CA GLN A 607 23.60 -8.29 -22.89
C GLN A 607 22.12 -7.98 -22.63
N GLY A 608 21.60 -6.88 -23.20
CA GLY A 608 20.19 -6.50 -23.10
C GLY A 608 19.24 -7.54 -23.70
N ALA A 609 19.52 -8.03 -24.91
CA ALA A 609 18.76 -9.08 -25.57
C ALA A 609 18.79 -10.41 -24.79
N SER A 610 19.97 -10.76 -24.25
CA SER A 610 20.16 -11.99 -23.46
C SER A 610 19.38 -11.98 -22.17
N PHE A 611 19.35 -10.85 -21.44
CA PHE A 611 18.56 -10.70 -20.23
C PHE A 611 17.06 -10.77 -20.49
N ASN A 612 16.59 -10.13 -21.55
CA ASN A 612 15.16 -10.10 -21.88
C ASN A 612 14.66 -11.35 -22.63
N GLY A 613 15.51 -12.35 -22.86
CA GLY A 613 15.10 -13.62 -23.44
C GLY A 613 14.78 -13.55 -24.94
N ASN A 614 15.38 -12.62 -25.67
CA ASN A 614 15.09 -12.40 -27.10
C ASN A 614 16.02 -13.23 -28.00
N GLU A 615 15.78 -14.54 -28.11
CA GLU A 615 16.61 -15.48 -28.90
C GLU A 615 16.87 -15.00 -30.35
N ALA A 616 15.83 -14.51 -31.03
CA ALA A 616 15.97 -14.04 -32.41
C ALA A 616 16.90 -12.81 -32.52
N ILE A 617 16.87 -11.90 -31.54
CA ILE A 617 17.79 -10.74 -31.52
C ILE A 617 19.19 -11.19 -31.15
N VAL A 618 19.35 -12.11 -30.18
CA VAL A 618 20.67 -12.67 -29.82
C VAL A 618 21.35 -13.30 -31.06
N LYS A 619 20.62 -14.15 -31.81
CA LYS A 619 21.10 -14.74 -33.05
C LYS A 619 21.51 -13.67 -34.07
N LEU A 620 20.65 -12.69 -34.29
CA LEU A 620 20.89 -11.60 -35.23
C LEU A 620 22.13 -10.77 -34.86
N LEU A 621 22.32 -10.47 -33.59
CA LEU A 621 23.49 -9.72 -33.09
C LEU A 621 24.80 -10.54 -33.29
N LEU A 622 24.78 -11.83 -32.95
CA LEU A 622 25.92 -12.73 -33.14
C LEU A 622 26.27 -12.86 -34.63
N GLU A 623 25.29 -13.00 -35.53
CA GLU A 623 25.50 -13.04 -36.99
C GLU A 623 26.12 -11.74 -37.54
N ASN A 624 25.89 -10.61 -36.86
CA ASN A 624 26.45 -9.30 -37.21
C ASN A 624 27.74 -8.96 -36.40
N GLY A 625 28.36 -9.94 -35.73
CA GLY A 625 29.66 -9.81 -35.11
C GLY A 625 29.63 -9.21 -33.71
N ALA A 626 28.54 -9.45 -32.91
CA ALA A 626 28.53 -9.08 -31.51
C ALA A 626 29.58 -9.83 -30.71
N GLU A 627 30.35 -9.11 -29.89
CA GLU A 627 31.39 -9.68 -29.01
C GLU A 627 30.75 -10.42 -27.84
N VAL A 628 30.81 -11.75 -27.84
CA VAL A 628 30.16 -12.65 -26.86
C VAL A 628 30.65 -12.40 -25.44
N ASN A 629 31.93 -12.04 -25.28
CA ASN A 629 32.60 -11.86 -23.99
C ASN A 629 32.84 -10.40 -23.63
N ALA A 630 32.14 -9.46 -24.27
CA ALA A 630 32.17 -8.06 -23.84
C ALA A 630 31.69 -7.93 -22.40
N GLU A 631 32.47 -7.24 -21.57
CA GLU A 631 32.19 -7.00 -20.15
C GLU A 631 31.66 -5.58 -19.95
N GLY A 632 30.65 -5.40 -19.09
CA GLY A 632 30.12 -4.09 -18.76
C GLY A 632 28.68 -4.15 -18.27
N GLY A 633 28.10 -2.97 -17.98
CA GLY A 633 26.74 -2.83 -17.49
C GLY A 633 26.46 -3.55 -16.17
N HIS A 634 25.16 -3.62 -15.85
CA HIS A 634 24.68 -4.18 -14.59
C HIS A 634 24.96 -5.69 -14.44
N PHE A 635 24.93 -6.44 -15.52
CA PHE A 635 25.02 -7.91 -15.49
C PHE A 635 26.43 -8.47 -15.69
N GLY A 636 27.35 -7.69 -16.22
CA GLY A 636 28.73 -8.13 -16.51
C GLY A 636 28.91 -8.65 -17.93
N SER A 637 28.42 -9.83 -18.31
CA SER A 637 28.48 -10.38 -19.64
C SER A 637 27.12 -10.85 -20.17
N ALA A 638 27.03 -11.16 -21.48
CA ALA A 638 25.80 -11.69 -22.09
C ALA A 638 25.37 -13.04 -21.46
N LEU A 639 26.33 -13.91 -21.11
CA LEU A 639 26.06 -15.19 -20.45
C LEU A 639 25.50 -14.99 -19.03
N GLN A 640 26.05 -14.05 -18.29
CA GLN A 640 25.57 -13.68 -16.93
C GLN A 640 24.15 -13.09 -17.04
N ALA A 641 23.90 -12.20 -18.00
CA ALA A 641 22.58 -11.62 -18.26
C ALA A 641 21.53 -12.69 -18.59
N ALA A 642 21.86 -13.63 -19.51
CA ALA A 642 20.98 -14.74 -19.85
C ALA A 642 20.67 -15.66 -18.69
N ALA A 643 21.70 -15.99 -17.88
CA ALA A 643 21.57 -16.88 -16.73
C ALA A 643 20.79 -16.26 -15.57
N ALA A 644 20.88 -14.93 -15.38
CA ALA A 644 20.18 -14.19 -14.33
C ALA A 644 18.73 -13.81 -14.68
N SER A 645 18.31 -14.04 -15.92
CA SER A 645 16.97 -13.69 -16.40
C SER A 645 15.87 -14.48 -15.68
N TYR A 646 14.72 -13.82 -15.47
CA TYR A 646 13.48 -14.44 -14.94
C TYR A 646 12.65 -15.15 -16.03
N LYS A 647 13.11 -15.17 -17.27
CA LYS A 647 12.53 -15.90 -18.39
C LYS A 647 13.32 -17.20 -18.64
N ASP A 648 12.68 -18.19 -19.26
CA ASP A 648 13.29 -19.47 -19.61
C ASP A 648 14.31 -19.28 -20.77
N ASN A 649 15.57 -19.07 -20.42
CA ASN A 649 16.64 -18.66 -21.33
C ASN A 649 17.65 -19.75 -21.67
N ILE A 650 17.33 -21.03 -21.43
CA ILE A 650 18.26 -22.14 -21.66
C ILE A 650 18.79 -22.18 -23.12
N VAL A 651 17.95 -21.83 -24.10
CA VAL A 651 18.33 -21.79 -25.52
C VAL A 651 19.39 -20.71 -25.76
N ILE A 652 19.22 -19.53 -25.15
CA ILE A 652 20.20 -18.42 -25.26
C ILE A 652 21.51 -18.79 -24.56
N VAL A 653 21.46 -19.40 -23.38
CA VAL A 653 22.65 -19.86 -22.66
C VAL A 653 23.42 -20.87 -23.51
N LYS A 654 22.75 -21.87 -24.12
CA LYS A 654 23.38 -22.81 -25.06
C LYS A 654 24.02 -22.09 -26.23
N LEU A 655 23.29 -21.19 -26.87
CA LEU A 655 23.76 -20.42 -28.01
C LEU A 655 24.99 -19.58 -27.70
N LEU A 656 25.04 -18.93 -26.55
CA LEU A 656 26.19 -18.15 -26.10
C LEU A 656 27.40 -19.03 -25.82
N LEU A 657 27.22 -20.18 -25.16
CA LEU A 657 28.29 -21.17 -24.89
C LEU A 657 28.84 -21.74 -26.21
N GLU A 658 27.99 -22.10 -27.18
CA GLU A 658 28.40 -22.56 -28.53
C GLU A 658 29.19 -21.50 -29.31
N ASN A 659 28.94 -20.20 -29.04
CA ASN A 659 29.71 -19.09 -29.60
C ASN A 659 30.91 -18.67 -28.73
N GLY A 660 31.31 -19.47 -27.75
CA GLY A 660 32.53 -19.26 -26.97
C GLY A 660 32.43 -18.31 -25.79
N ALA A 661 31.25 -18.20 -25.19
CA ALA A 661 31.10 -17.41 -23.95
C ALA A 661 31.94 -17.99 -22.81
N TRP A 662 32.63 -17.12 -22.07
CA TRP A 662 33.46 -17.51 -20.91
C TRP A 662 32.54 -17.84 -19.71
N VAL A 663 32.48 -19.13 -19.35
CA VAL A 663 31.59 -19.63 -18.29
C VAL A 663 31.90 -19.06 -16.92
N ASN A 664 33.17 -18.75 -16.64
CA ASN A 664 33.67 -18.20 -15.38
C ASN A 664 34.00 -16.69 -15.44
N ALA A 665 33.46 -15.97 -16.45
CA ALA A 665 33.59 -14.53 -16.45
C ALA A 665 33.01 -13.95 -15.13
N GLY A 666 33.82 -13.11 -14.47
CA GLY A 666 33.43 -12.42 -13.24
C GLY A 666 32.94 -11.01 -13.54
N GLY A 667 32.21 -10.38 -12.60
CA GLY A 667 31.72 -8.99 -12.71
C GLY A 667 30.21 -8.87 -12.65
N GLY A 668 29.74 -7.63 -12.77
CA GLY A 668 28.31 -7.30 -12.63
C GLY A 668 27.74 -7.61 -11.24
N GLN A 669 26.41 -7.40 -11.11
CA GLN A 669 25.69 -7.56 -9.84
C GLN A 669 25.75 -9.00 -9.29
N TYR A 670 25.69 -9.99 -10.16
CA TYR A 670 25.59 -11.39 -9.75
C TYR A 670 26.94 -12.06 -9.54
N GLY A 671 28.02 -11.53 -10.12
CA GLY A 671 29.37 -12.11 -10.02
C GLY A 671 29.72 -13.08 -11.16
N SER A 672 29.02 -14.22 -11.30
CA SER A 672 29.20 -15.18 -12.38
C SER A 672 27.86 -15.65 -12.97
N ALA A 673 27.91 -16.32 -14.14
CA ALA A 673 26.72 -16.90 -14.75
C ALA A 673 26.04 -17.95 -13.85
N LEU A 674 26.83 -18.75 -13.14
CA LEU A 674 26.31 -19.75 -12.18
C LEU A 674 25.59 -19.11 -11.01
N GLN A 675 26.11 -18.00 -10.50
CA GLN A 675 25.46 -17.21 -9.43
C GLN A 675 24.16 -16.56 -9.96
N GLY A 676 24.17 -16.01 -11.16
CA GLY A 676 22.96 -15.46 -11.81
C GLY A 676 21.85 -16.50 -11.97
N ALA A 677 22.16 -17.68 -12.50
CA ALA A 677 21.22 -18.80 -12.63
C ALA A 677 20.66 -19.25 -11.27
N ALA A 678 21.52 -19.31 -10.26
CA ALA A 678 21.15 -19.71 -8.89
C ALA A 678 20.27 -18.66 -8.16
N ALA A 679 20.44 -17.38 -8.48
CA ALA A 679 19.66 -16.27 -7.92
C ALA A 679 18.26 -16.09 -8.55
N SER A 680 17.98 -16.71 -9.70
CA SER A 680 16.72 -16.55 -10.41
C SER A 680 15.53 -17.10 -9.61
N PHE A 681 14.53 -16.25 -9.29
CA PHE A 681 13.38 -16.59 -8.43
C PHE A 681 12.28 -17.41 -9.12
N LYS A 682 12.22 -17.43 -10.45
CA LYS A 682 11.12 -18.04 -11.22
C LYS A 682 11.61 -18.55 -12.58
N GLY A 683 12.07 -19.77 -12.64
CA GLY A 683 12.27 -20.42 -13.92
C GLY A 683 12.28 -21.94 -13.72
N ASN A 684 11.42 -22.68 -14.43
CA ASN A 684 11.50 -24.14 -14.49
C ASN A 684 12.85 -24.61 -15.03
N ASP A 685 13.52 -23.74 -15.81
CA ASP A 685 14.79 -24.03 -16.49
C ASP A 685 16.04 -23.64 -15.66
N SER A 686 15.91 -22.93 -14.53
CA SER A 686 17.07 -22.48 -13.74
C SER A 686 17.95 -23.65 -13.29
N GLU A 687 17.38 -24.79 -12.91
CA GLU A 687 18.12 -26.01 -12.55
C GLU A 687 18.86 -26.60 -13.76
N GLU A 688 18.25 -26.59 -14.94
CA GLU A 688 18.87 -27.06 -16.19
C GLU A 688 19.99 -26.14 -16.65
N ILE A 689 19.83 -24.81 -16.50
CA ILE A 689 20.87 -23.81 -16.78
C ILE A 689 22.06 -24.03 -15.83
N VAL A 690 21.81 -24.24 -14.54
CA VAL A 690 22.87 -24.56 -13.55
C VAL A 690 23.62 -25.83 -13.97
N LYS A 691 22.93 -26.92 -14.32
CA LYS A 691 23.55 -28.16 -14.80
C LYS A 691 24.41 -27.92 -16.04
N LEU A 692 23.86 -27.19 -17.01
CA LEU A 692 24.54 -26.86 -18.26
C LEU A 692 25.84 -26.06 -18.01
N LEU A 693 25.78 -25.05 -17.12
CA LEU A 693 26.95 -24.24 -16.77
C LEU A 693 28.03 -25.10 -16.08
N LEU A 694 27.63 -26.00 -15.15
CA LEU A 694 28.52 -26.93 -14.48
C LEU A 694 29.19 -27.94 -15.44
N GLU A 695 28.43 -28.48 -16.40
CA GLU A 695 28.93 -29.33 -17.48
C GLU A 695 29.95 -28.61 -18.37
N ASN A 696 29.83 -27.29 -18.51
CA ASN A 696 30.78 -26.46 -19.23
C ASN A 696 31.90 -25.88 -18.34
N GLY A 697 32.07 -26.39 -17.12
CA GLY A 697 33.21 -26.07 -16.25
C GLY A 697 33.00 -24.79 -15.40
N ALA A 698 31.77 -24.45 -15.02
CA ALA A 698 31.52 -23.37 -14.05
C ALA A 698 32.13 -23.71 -12.68
N GLU A 699 32.87 -22.77 -12.10
CA GLU A 699 33.45 -22.91 -10.77
C GLU A 699 32.35 -22.78 -9.69
N VAL A 700 32.13 -23.87 -8.91
CA VAL A 700 31.04 -23.99 -7.95
C VAL A 700 31.08 -22.95 -6.84
N ASP A 701 32.29 -22.67 -6.31
CA ASP A 701 32.54 -21.75 -5.21
C ASP A 701 33.12 -20.39 -5.66
N ALA A 702 32.98 -20.04 -6.95
CA ALA A 702 33.37 -18.72 -7.43
C ALA A 702 32.78 -17.63 -6.58
N GLU A 703 33.61 -16.74 -6.04
CA GLU A 703 33.17 -15.61 -5.20
C GLU A 703 32.99 -14.35 -6.04
N GLY A 704 31.96 -13.58 -5.73
CA GLY A 704 31.68 -12.30 -6.39
C GLY A 704 30.23 -11.86 -6.30
N GLY A 705 29.97 -10.67 -6.83
CA GLY A 705 28.61 -10.10 -6.87
C GLY A 705 27.96 -9.89 -5.51
N GLU A 706 26.67 -9.56 -5.55
CA GLU A 706 25.86 -9.23 -4.37
C GLU A 706 25.65 -10.43 -3.44
N TYR A 707 25.49 -11.64 -4.01
CA TYR A 707 25.16 -12.84 -3.25
C TYR A 707 26.38 -13.55 -2.66
N GLY A 708 27.56 -13.38 -3.23
CA GLY A 708 28.79 -14.06 -2.80
C GLY A 708 29.13 -15.27 -3.66
N ASN A 709 28.40 -16.40 -3.56
CA ASN A 709 28.55 -17.55 -4.44
C ASN A 709 27.20 -18.17 -4.85
N ALA A 710 27.23 -19.21 -5.72
CA ALA A 710 26.02 -19.83 -6.23
C ALA A 710 25.14 -20.48 -5.15
N LEU A 711 25.74 -21.10 -4.10
CA LEU A 711 25.00 -21.69 -3.01
C LEU A 711 24.29 -20.64 -2.16
N GLN A 712 24.92 -19.49 -1.93
CA GLN A 712 24.30 -18.34 -1.23
C GLN A 712 23.15 -17.75 -2.06
N ALA A 713 23.34 -17.59 -3.36
CA ALA A 713 22.31 -17.10 -4.29
C ALA A 713 21.08 -18.02 -4.31
N ALA A 714 21.27 -19.35 -4.50
CA ALA A 714 20.20 -20.34 -4.47
C ALA A 714 19.48 -20.41 -3.11
N SER A 715 20.22 -20.25 -2.03
CA SER A 715 19.68 -20.26 -0.66
C SER A 715 18.78 -19.05 -0.40
N PHE A 716 19.16 -17.87 -0.90
CA PHE A 716 18.35 -16.65 -0.79
C PHE A 716 17.10 -16.71 -1.68
N SER A 717 17.25 -17.16 -2.94
CA SER A 717 16.12 -17.26 -3.87
C SER A 717 15.12 -18.37 -3.53
N GLY A 718 15.50 -19.33 -2.68
CA GLY A 718 14.62 -20.40 -2.23
C GLY A 718 14.58 -21.61 -3.15
N ASN A 719 15.55 -21.77 -4.04
CA ASN A 719 15.58 -22.90 -4.96
C ASN A 719 16.22 -24.14 -4.34
N GLU A 720 15.39 -24.96 -3.68
CA GLU A 720 15.83 -26.18 -2.99
C GLU A 720 16.52 -27.21 -3.92
N ALA A 721 16.06 -27.33 -5.18
CA ALA A 721 16.65 -28.26 -6.15
C ALA A 721 18.09 -27.86 -6.50
N ILE A 722 18.34 -26.57 -6.73
CA ILE A 722 19.68 -26.05 -7.00
C ILE A 722 20.57 -26.17 -5.77
N VAL A 723 20.07 -25.88 -4.57
CA VAL A 723 20.81 -26.06 -3.32
C VAL A 723 21.25 -27.52 -3.16
N LYS A 724 20.34 -28.50 -3.36
CA LYS A 724 20.66 -29.93 -3.32
C LYS A 724 21.70 -30.31 -4.36
N LEU A 725 21.60 -29.80 -5.57
CA LEU A 725 22.54 -30.05 -6.64
C LEU A 725 23.94 -29.53 -6.30
N LEU A 726 24.03 -28.26 -5.86
CA LEU A 726 25.29 -27.61 -5.50
C LEU A 726 25.99 -28.33 -4.31
N LEU A 727 25.25 -28.71 -3.27
CA LEU A 727 25.76 -29.47 -2.14
C LEU A 727 26.27 -30.86 -2.57
N LYS A 728 25.57 -31.57 -3.47
CA LYS A 728 25.94 -32.87 -3.99
C LYS A 728 27.25 -32.85 -4.76
N ILE A 729 27.56 -31.75 -5.44
CA ILE A 729 28.84 -31.60 -6.21
C ILE A 729 29.95 -31.00 -5.37
N GLY A 730 29.70 -30.72 -4.08
CA GLY A 730 30.71 -30.30 -3.10
C GLY A 730 30.86 -28.81 -2.89
N ALA A 731 29.80 -28.01 -3.16
CA ALA A 731 29.79 -26.59 -2.80
C ALA A 731 30.11 -26.35 -1.34
N GLY A 732 30.95 -25.38 -1.05
CA GLY A 732 31.38 -25.05 0.30
C GLY A 732 30.28 -24.40 1.12
N VAL A 733 29.65 -25.13 2.04
CA VAL A 733 28.50 -24.71 2.88
C VAL A 733 28.77 -23.47 3.73
N ASN A 734 30.03 -23.29 4.15
CA ASN A 734 30.44 -22.21 5.05
C ASN A 734 31.29 -21.13 4.36
N VAL A 735 31.31 -21.08 3.03
CA VAL A 735 31.98 -20.01 2.30
C VAL A 735 31.32 -18.68 2.67
N LYS A 736 32.16 -17.68 3.00
CA LYS A 736 31.70 -16.34 3.39
C LYS A 736 31.88 -15.37 2.21
N GLY A 737 30.88 -14.60 1.94
CA GLY A 737 30.92 -13.57 0.88
C GLY A 737 29.58 -12.86 0.68
N GLY A 738 29.57 -11.87 -0.21
CA GLY A 738 28.37 -11.13 -0.59
C GLY A 738 27.69 -10.39 0.56
N LEU A 739 26.51 -9.87 0.26
CA LEU A 739 25.70 -9.07 1.18
C LEU A 739 25.19 -9.87 2.38
N TYR A 740 24.91 -11.16 2.19
CA TYR A 740 24.23 -11.99 3.20
C TYR A 740 25.19 -12.79 4.10
N GLY A 741 26.46 -12.89 3.76
CA GLY A 741 27.46 -13.59 4.56
C GLY A 741 27.70 -15.04 4.09
N ASN A 742 26.89 -16.02 4.51
CA ASN A 742 26.98 -17.40 4.04
C ASN A 742 25.61 -17.97 3.60
N ALA A 743 25.57 -19.21 3.10
CA ALA A 743 24.35 -19.82 2.59
C ALA A 743 23.21 -19.93 3.64
N LEU A 744 23.55 -20.23 4.92
CA LEU A 744 22.56 -20.30 5.99
C LEU A 744 21.97 -18.92 6.33
N GLN A 745 22.80 -17.89 6.33
CA GLN A 745 22.37 -16.50 6.52
C GLN A 745 21.50 -16.03 5.35
N ALA A 746 21.88 -16.37 4.12
CA ALA A 746 21.11 -16.05 2.92
C ALA A 746 19.71 -16.72 2.94
N ALA A 747 19.64 -18.02 3.29
CA ALA A 747 18.38 -18.75 3.45
C ALA A 747 17.48 -18.13 4.54
N ALA A 748 18.08 -17.74 5.67
CA ALA A 748 17.37 -17.10 6.78
C ALA A 748 16.90 -15.68 6.47
N ALA A 749 17.58 -14.97 5.56
CA ALA A 749 17.26 -13.63 5.09
C ALA A 749 16.22 -13.59 3.95
N SER A 750 15.84 -14.74 3.41
CA SER A 750 14.86 -14.84 2.31
C SER A 750 13.45 -14.43 2.72
N TYR A 751 12.73 -13.71 1.85
CA TYR A 751 11.34 -13.28 2.08
C TYR A 751 10.33 -14.44 2.16
N GLN A 752 10.62 -15.57 1.52
CA GLN A 752 9.70 -16.70 1.43
C GLN A 752 9.85 -17.73 2.57
N GLY A 753 10.83 -17.54 3.47
CA GLY A 753 11.05 -18.42 4.60
C GLY A 753 11.42 -19.85 4.20
N ASN A 754 12.64 -20.06 3.73
CA ASN A 754 13.11 -21.34 3.17
C ASN A 754 13.51 -22.37 4.25
N VAL A 755 12.53 -22.83 5.05
CA VAL A 755 12.74 -23.80 6.15
C VAL A 755 13.42 -25.09 5.67
N ALA A 756 13.02 -25.62 4.52
CA ALA A 756 13.62 -26.83 3.94
C ALA A 756 15.11 -26.64 3.61
N ILE A 757 15.47 -25.49 3.05
CA ILE A 757 16.86 -25.15 2.74
C ILE A 757 17.67 -24.94 4.03
N VAL A 758 17.12 -24.25 5.03
CA VAL A 758 17.79 -24.08 6.33
C VAL A 758 18.09 -25.44 6.97
N LYS A 759 17.12 -26.38 6.97
CA LYS A 759 17.35 -27.76 7.46
C LYS A 759 18.44 -28.46 6.68
N LEU A 760 18.36 -28.41 5.36
CA LEU A 760 19.32 -29.04 4.45
C LEU A 760 20.74 -28.50 4.66
N LEU A 761 20.92 -27.19 4.84
CA LEU A 761 22.21 -26.58 5.10
C LEU A 761 22.77 -26.98 6.48
N LEU A 762 21.93 -27.02 7.51
CA LEU A 762 22.34 -27.48 8.85
C LEU A 762 22.73 -28.96 8.85
N GLU A 763 22.01 -29.84 8.16
CA GLU A 763 22.34 -31.25 7.95
C GLU A 763 23.67 -31.44 7.21
N ASN A 764 24.06 -30.49 6.35
CA ASN A 764 25.35 -30.50 5.65
C ASN A 764 26.46 -29.71 6.38
N GLY A 765 26.27 -29.37 7.65
CA GLY A 765 27.31 -28.79 8.52
C GLY A 765 27.44 -27.26 8.38
N ALA A 766 26.38 -26.54 8.03
CA ALA A 766 26.40 -25.09 8.11
C ALA A 766 26.61 -24.61 9.55
N GLY A 767 27.55 -23.68 9.74
CA GLY A 767 27.83 -23.09 11.03
C GLY A 767 26.70 -22.21 11.50
N VAL A 768 25.89 -22.65 12.48
CA VAL A 768 24.72 -21.94 12.99
C VAL A 768 25.05 -20.54 13.51
N ASN A 769 26.23 -20.36 14.11
CA ASN A 769 26.72 -19.10 14.68
C ASN A 769 27.77 -18.41 13.78
N ALA A 770 27.82 -18.77 12.49
CA ALA A 770 28.73 -18.10 11.57
C ALA A 770 28.35 -16.61 11.45
N GLU A 771 29.34 -15.74 11.61
CA GLU A 771 29.21 -14.30 11.53
C GLU A 771 29.58 -13.77 10.15
N GLY A 772 28.88 -12.73 9.70
CA GLY A 772 29.16 -12.01 8.45
C GLY A 772 27.91 -11.39 7.81
N GLY A 773 28.14 -10.69 6.71
CA GLY A 773 27.06 -10.04 5.96
C GLY A 773 26.32 -8.94 6.70
N LYS A 774 25.29 -8.41 6.05
CA LYS A 774 24.47 -7.29 6.53
C LYS A 774 23.76 -7.58 7.86
N TYR A 775 23.26 -8.80 8.03
CA TYR A 775 22.44 -9.16 9.18
C TYR A 775 23.26 -9.60 10.41
N GLY A 776 24.53 -9.98 10.24
CA GLY A 776 25.38 -10.52 11.30
C GLY A 776 25.40 -12.04 11.31
N ASN A 777 24.33 -12.74 11.71
CA ASN A 777 24.20 -14.18 11.65
C ASN A 777 22.80 -14.64 11.17
N ALA A 778 22.60 -15.96 11.05
CA ALA A 778 21.34 -16.53 10.57
C ALA A 778 20.16 -16.25 11.52
N LEU A 779 20.38 -16.26 12.84
CA LEU A 779 19.31 -15.96 13.81
C LEU A 779 18.85 -14.50 13.73
N GLN A 780 19.78 -13.58 13.56
CA GLN A 780 19.49 -12.15 13.35
C GLN A 780 18.69 -11.93 12.05
N ALA A 781 19.12 -12.58 10.94
CA ALA A 781 18.44 -12.52 9.65
C ALA A 781 17.00 -13.05 9.74
N ALA A 782 16.78 -14.23 10.33
CA ALA A 782 15.47 -14.84 10.53
C ALA A 782 14.56 -13.98 11.43
N SER A 783 15.14 -13.41 12.49
CA SER A 783 14.43 -12.54 13.44
C SER A 783 13.96 -11.23 12.77
N PHE A 784 14.81 -10.62 11.95
CA PHE A 784 14.45 -9.44 11.14
C PHE A 784 13.38 -9.75 10.11
N ARG A 785 13.42 -10.93 9.47
CA ARG A 785 12.42 -11.35 8.47
C ARG A 785 11.10 -11.81 9.07
N GLY A 786 11.04 -11.99 10.38
CA GLY A 786 9.82 -12.42 11.05
C GLY A 786 9.51 -13.92 10.89
N ASN A 787 10.49 -14.74 10.56
CA ASN A 787 10.27 -16.17 10.33
C ASN A 787 10.43 -16.99 11.60
N GLU A 788 9.32 -17.19 12.34
CA GLU A 788 9.28 -17.93 13.60
C GLU A 788 9.82 -19.35 13.47
N VAL A 789 9.46 -20.07 12.40
CA VAL A 789 9.87 -21.48 12.22
C VAL A 789 11.37 -21.61 12.07
N ILE A 790 12.00 -20.69 11.31
CA ILE A 790 13.45 -20.68 11.15
C ILE A 790 14.14 -20.26 12.46
N VAL A 791 13.60 -19.28 13.19
CA VAL A 791 14.13 -18.86 14.49
C VAL A 791 14.12 -20.06 15.47
N ARG A 792 13.01 -20.79 15.58
CA ARG A 792 12.93 -22.01 16.41
C ARG A 792 13.96 -23.05 16.01
N LEU A 793 14.03 -23.33 14.71
CA LEU A 793 14.98 -24.32 14.16
C LEU A 793 16.45 -23.94 14.45
N LEU A 794 16.82 -22.68 14.32
CA LEU A 794 18.16 -22.20 14.61
C LEU A 794 18.50 -22.31 16.11
N LEU A 795 17.55 -21.93 16.99
CA LEU A 795 17.70 -22.07 18.44
C LEU A 795 17.85 -23.54 18.86
N GLU A 796 17.07 -24.47 18.30
CA GLU A 796 17.14 -25.91 18.53
C GLU A 796 18.52 -26.48 18.07
N ASN A 797 19.15 -25.84 17.07
CA ASN A 797 20.49 -26.21 16.60
C ASN A 797 21.64 -25.42 17.28
N GLY A 798 21.37 -24.74 18.39
CA GLY A 798 22.38 -24.08 19.22
C GLY A 798 22.80 -22.68 18.71
N ALA A 799 21.89 -21.93 18.11
CA ALA A 799 22.15 -20.53 17.79
C ALA A 799 22.30 -19.68 19.07
N GLU A 800 23.36 -18.90 19.13
CA GLU A 800 23.64 -17.98 20.24
C GLU A 800 22.66 -16.80 20.20
N VAL A 801 21.78 -16.71 21.23
CA VAL A 801 20.67 -15.75 21.30
C VAL A 801 21.17 -14.31 21.32
N ASP A 802 22.26 -14.02 22.03
CA ASP A 802 22.82 -12.68 22.22
C ASP A 802 24.04 -12.40 21.33
N ALA A 803 24.26 -13.22 20.29
CA ALA A 803 25.31 -12.94 19.33
C ALA A 803 25.14 -11.55 18.73
N MET A 804 26.21 -10.75 18.80
CA MET A 804 26.21 -9.36 18.34
C MET A 804 26.86 -9.25 16.96
N GLY A 805 26.23 -8.51 16.06
CA GLY A 805 26.82 -8.28 14.72
C GLY A 805 25.81 -7.66 13.73
N GLY A 806 26.32 -7.35 12.56
CA GLY A 806 25.51 -6.76 11.48
C GLY A 806 24.92 -5.37 11.81
N GLU A 807 24.02 -4.93 10.96
CA GLU A 807 23.36 -3.63 11.03
C GLU A 807 22.41 -3.53 12.24
N TYR A 808 21.76 -4.64 12.60
CA TYR A 808 20.65 -4.65 13.55
C TYR A 808 21.07 -4.95 15.00
N GLY A 809 22.33 -5.34 15.25
CA GLY A 809 22.84 -5.66 16.58
C GLY A 809 22.66 -7.13 16.93
N ASN A 810 21.67 -7.54 17.73
CA ASN A 810 21.35 -8.93 18.02
C ASN A 810 19.95 -9.35 17.50
N ALA A 811 19.60 -10.63 17.70
CA ALA A 811 18.32 -11.18 17.24
C ALA A 811 17.09 -10.49 17.87
N LEU A 812 17.17 -10.11 19.15
CA LEU A 812 16.08 -9.40 19.86
C LEU A 812 15.87 -7.99 19.31
N GLN A 813 16.95 -7.26 19.01
CA GLN A 813 16.90 -5.95 18.39
C GLN A 813 16.28 -6.04 16.98
N ALA A 814 16.71 -7.02 16.18
CA ALA A 814 16.18 -7.28 14.84
C ALA A 814 14.67 -7.62 14.84
N ALA A 815 14.23 -8.51 15.75
CA ALA A 815 12.81 -8.86 15.91
C ALA A 815 11.97 -7.68 16.42
N SER A 816 12.52 -6.88 17.34
CA SER A 816 11.85 -5.70 17.90
C SER A 816 11.66 -4.60 16.85
N LEU A 817 12.67 -4.40 15.99
CA LEU A 817 12.57 -3.47 14.87
C LEU A 817 11.53 -3.92 13.83
N HIS A 818 11.45 -5.22 13.55
CA HIS A 818 10.47 -5.75 12.59
C HIS A 818 9.02 -5.76 13.14
N GLY A 819 8.84 -5.69 14.45
CA GLY A 819 7.53 -5.72 15.09
C GLY A 819 6.96 -7.14 15.31
N ASN A 820 7.80 -8.16 15.40
CA ASN A 820 7.33 -9.56 15.57
C ASN A 820 7.28 -9.99 17.03
N GLU A 821 6.11 -9.84 17.67
CA GLU A 821 5.89 -10.19 19.07
C GLU A 821 6.21 -11.65 19.40
N VAL A 822 5.84 -12.60 18.51
CA VAL A 822 6.04 -14.04 18.74
C VAL A 822 7.52 -14.36 18.83
N ILE A 823 8.33 -13.78 17.94
CA ILE A 823 9.78 -13.97 17.96
C ILE A 823 10.42 -13.28 19.17
N VAL A 824 9.97 -12.05 19.51
CA VAL A 824 10.44 -11.35 20.72
C VAL A 824 10.19 -12.20 21.96
N ARG A 825 8.98 -12.74 22.15
CA ARG A 825 8.65 -13.65 23.26
C ARG A 825 9.52 -14.92 23.25
N LEU A 826 9.74 -15.48 22.06
CA LEU A 826 10.56 -16.67 21.89
C LEU A 826 12.02 -16.43 22.30
N LEU A 827 12.61 -15.31 21.85
CA LEU A 827 13.99 -14.95 22.19
C LEU A 827 14.16 -14.64 23.67
N LEU A 828 13.25 -13.88 24.27
CA LEU A 828 13.25 -13.61 25.73
C LEU A 828 13.10 -14.91 26.55
N LYS A 829 12.26 -15.85 26.12
CA LYS A 829 12.14 -17.18 26.75
C LYS A 829 13.41 -17.98 26.67
N ASN A 830 14.22 -17.80 25.61
CA ASN A 830 15.53 -18.45 25.44
C ASN A 830 16.68 -17.65 26.05
N GLY A 831 16.39 -16.64 26.89
CA GLY A 831 17.37 -15.91 27.67
C GLY A 831 18.04 -14.73 26.98
N ALA A 832 17.42 -14.14 25.96
CA ALA A 832 17.95 -12.94 25.31
C ALA A 832 18.09 -11.79 26.31
N ASP A 833 19.27 -11.13 26.30
CA ASP A 833 19.50 -9.95 27.14
C ASP A 833 18.71 -8.75 26.57
N VAL A 834 17.68 -8.34 27.29
CA VAL A 834 16.79 -7.24 26.93
C VAL A 834 17.50 -5.89 26.85
N ASN A 835 18.62 -5.74 27.55
CA ASN A 835 19.41 -4.52 27.61
C ASN A 835 20.69 -4.57 26.76
N ALA A 836 20.91 -5.62 26.00
CA ALA A 836 22.06 -5.72 25.11
C ALA A 836 22.14 -4.50 24.17
N MET A 837 23.30 -3.87 24.10
CA MET A 837 23.54 -2.66 23.31
C MET A 837 24.35 -2.97 22.06
N GLY A 838 23.80 -2.63 20.90
CA GLY A 838 24.53 -2.84 19.62
C GLY A 838 23.75 -2.37 18.39
N GLY A 839 24.34 -2.62 17.22
CA GLY A 839 23.74 -2.23 15.96
C GLY A 839 23.55 -0.73 15.79
N GLU A 840 22.76 -0.34 14.80
CA GLU A 840 22.43 1.04 14.48
C GLU A 840 21.41 1.64 15.47
N TYR A 841 20.49 0.81 15.97
CA TYR A 841 19.33 1.24 16.76
C TYR A 841 19.55 1.26 18.28
N GLY A 842 20.67 0.75 18.77
CA GLY A 842 21.01 0.75 20.20
C GLY A 842 20.56 -0.53 20.91
N ASN A 843 19.45 -0.52 21.66
CA ASN A 843 18.87 -1.72 22.30
C ASN A 843 17.51 -2.11 21.71
N ALA A 844 16.93 -3.23 22.19
CA ALA A 844 15.64 -3.73 21.70
C ALA A 844 14.49 -2.73 21.91
N LEU A 845 14.49 -1.99 23.03
CA LEU A 845 13.46 -0.99 23.33
C LEU A 845 13.53 0.22 22.37
N GLN A 846 14.73 0.65 22.05
CA GLN A 846 14.95 1.72 21.05
C GLN A 846 14.56 1.25 19.64
N ALA A 847 14.93 0.01 19.28
CA ALA A 847 14.55 -0.59 18.00
C ALA A 847 13.00 -0.69 17.85
N ALA A 848 12.30 -1.18 18.87
CA ALA A 848 10.83 -1.25 18.91
C ALA A 848 10.17 0.14 18.83
N SER A 849 10.80 1.16 19.39
CA SER A 849 10.31 2.54 19.38
C SER A 849 10.53 3.26 18.04
N PHE A 850 11.36 2.70 17.14
CA PHE A 850 11.74 3.35 15.88
C PHE A 850 10.69 3.26 14.79
N ILE A 851 9.81 2.25 14.79
CA ILE A 851 8.78 2.08 13.78
C ILE A 851 7.55 2.93 14.13
N SER A 852 7.15 3.86 13.25
CA SER A 852 5.91 4.63 13.34
C SER A 852 5.08 4.50 12.08
N ASP A 853 3.76 4.69 12.21
CA ASP A 853 2.78 4.61 11.12
C ASP A 853 3.04 5.56 9.97
N GLU A 854 3.52 6.79 10.27
CA GLU A 854 3.69 7.84 9.28
C GLU A 854 4.83 7.54 8.28
N ALA A 855 5.89 6.85 8.73
CA ALA A 855 6.97 6.43 7.83
C ALA A 855 6.52 5.31 6.87
N ILE A 856 5.66 4.40 7.33
CA ILE A 856 5.07 3.34 6.50
C ILE A 856 4.04 3.94 5.53
N LEU A 857 3.22 4.88 5.98
CA LEU A 857 2.26 5.60 5.13
C LEU A 857 2.97 6.44 4.07
N LYS A 858 4.04 7.17 4.41
CA LYS A 858 4.86 7.91 3.43
C LYS A 858 5.58 7.00 2.45
N LEU A 859 6.08 5.83 2.89
CA LEU A 859 6.63 4.81 2.00
C LEU A 859 5.56 4.21 1.07
N LEU A 860 4.37 3.91 1.59
CA LEU A 860 3.24 3.42 0.80
C LEU A 860 2.69 4.48 -0.16
N TYR A 861 2.64 5.76 0.25
CA TYR A 861 2.30 6.88 -0.65
C TYR A 861 3.38 7.12 -1.72
N GLY A 862 4.66 7.01 -1.38
CA GLY A 862 5.78 7.15 -2.32
C GLY A 862 5.86 6.04 -3.36
N TYR A 863 5.51 4.80 -2.99
CA TYR A 863 5.44 3.65 -3.92
C TYR A 863 4.09 3.55 -4.64
N GLY A 864 3.02 4.14 -4.09
CA GLY A 864 1.66 4.10 -4.67
C GLY A 864 1.52 4.91 -5.97
N GLN A 865 2.36 5.89 -6.21
CA GLN A 865 2.38 6.63 -7.48
C GLN A 865 3.02 5.86 -8.64
N LEU A 866 3.75 4.78 -8.38
CA LEU A 866 4.45 3.99 -9.41
C LEU A 866 3.67 2.76 -9.92
N PHE A 867 2.57 2.33 -9.25
CA PHE A 867 1.81 1.14 -9.66
C PHE A 867 0.30 1.30 -9.48
N ILE A 868 -0.35 2.07 -10.34
CA ILE A 868 -1.81 2.01 -10.49
C ILE A 868 -2.14 0.84 -11.44
N LYS A 869 -2.24 -0.36 -10.87
CA LYS A 869 -3.08 -1.46 -11.38
C LYS A 869 -3.31 -2.47 -10.26
N GLY A 870 -4.43 -2.31 -9.53
CA GLY A 870 -4.93 -3.30 -8.59
C GLY A 870 -5.41 -2.74 -7.24
N VAL A 871 -6.67 -2.35 -7.17
CA VAL A 871 -7.35 -1.83 -5.95
C VAL A 871 -7.32 -2.84 -4.77
N GLY A 872 -6.94 -4.11 -5.01
CA GLY A 872 -6.88 -5.16 -3.99
C GLY A 872 -5.67 -5.10 -3.05
N GLU A 873 -4.53 -4.62 -3.51
CA GLU A 873 -3.28 -4.64 -2.71
C GLU A 873 -3.20 -3.53 -1.64
N TYR A 874 -3.91 -2.41 -1.83
CA TYR A 874 -3.99 -1.32 -0.84
C TYR A 874 -4.69 -1.73 0.47
N ARG A 875 -5.69 -2.61 0.39
CA ARG A 875 -6.39 -3.12 1.58
C ARG A 875 -5.49 -3.95 2.49
N TYR A 876 -4.59 -4.74 1.91
CA TYR A 876 -3.65 -5.57 2.67
C TYR A 876 -2.49 -4.77 3.26
N ALA A 877 -2.01 -3.74 2.55
CA ALA A 877 -0.97 -2.86 3.06
C ALA A 877 -1.47 -2.01 4.25
N LEU A 878 -2.70 -1.52 4.19
CA LEU A 878 -3.33 -0.77 5.28
C LEU A 878 -3.64 -1.67 6.50
N GLN A 879 -4.08 -2.92 6.27
CA GLN A 879 -4.28 -3.91 7.33
C GLN A 879 -2.95 -4.37 7.94
N ALA A 880 -1.90 -4.53 7.14
CA ALA A 880 -0.56 -4.86 7.63
C ALA A 880 0.03 -3.71 8.46
N SER A 881 -0.18 -2.45 8.06
CA SER A 881 0.31 -1.29 8.81
C SER A 881 -0.41 -1.11 10.15
N THR A 882 -1.72 -1.32 10.21
CA THR A 882 -2.48 -1.27 11.47
C THR A 882 -2.14 -2.45 12.40
N ALA A 883 -1.88 -3.63 11.87
CA ALA A 883 -1.42 -4.78 12.65
C ALA A 883 0.00 -4.55 13.22
N LEU A 884 0.91 -3.96 12.44
CA LEU A 884 2.27 -3.62 12.88
C LEU A 884 2.27 -2.56 14.00
N TYR A 885 1.35 -1.60 13.97
CA TYR A 885 1.21 -0.58 15.01
C TYR A 885 0.81 -1.16 16.39
N GLN A 886 -0.18 -2.01 16.41
CA GLN A 886 -0.61 -2.69 17.64
C GLN A 886 0.49 -3.61 18.16
N CYS A 887 1.22 -4.31 17.27
CA CYS A 887 2.33 -5.18 17.65
C CYS A 887 3.47 -4.43 18.32
N ASN A 888 3.83 -3.22 17.86
CA ASN A 888 4.96 -2.48 18.42
C ASN A 888 4.69 -1.94 19.84
N THR A 889 3.50 -1.47 20.12
CA THR A 889 3.10 -1.07 21.48
C THR A 889 3.14 -2.27 22.43
N THR A 890 2.67 -3.43 21.97
CA THR A 890 2.74 -4.68 22.75
C THR A 890 4.19 -5.13 22.99
N ILE A 891 5.07 -4.99 21.99
CA ILE A 891 6.48 -5.32 22.11
C ILE A 891 7.18 -4.38 23.11
N VAL A 892 6.95 -3.08 23.02
CA VAL A 892 7.49 -2.10 23.97
C VAL A 892 7.05 -2.46 25.40
N LYS A 893 5.76 -2.77 25.59
CA LYS A 893 5.23 -3.22 26.89
C LYS A 893 5.90 -4.51 27.36
N LEU A 894 6.04 -5.49 26.49
CA LEU A 894 6.69 -6.76 26.77
C LEU A 894 8.16 -6.59 27.19
N LEU A 895 8.91 -5.74 26.48
CA LEU A 895 10.30 -5.44 26.80
C LEU A 895 10.44 -4.76 28.17
N LEU A 896 9.54 -3.80 28.48
CA LEU A 896 9.49 -3.13 29.79
C LEU A 896 9.15 -4.11 30.92
N GLU A 897 8.19 -5.01 30.74
CA GLU A 897 7.84 -6.09 31.66
C GLU A 897 8.99 -7.07 31.91
N ASN A 898 9.89 -7.24 30.95
CA ASN A 898 11.10 -8.06 31.07
C ASN A 898 12.36 -7.28 31.52
N GLY A 899 12.17 -6.05 32.03
CA GLY A 899 13.24 -5.25 32.65
C GLY A 899 14.09 -4.44 31.70
N ALA A 900 13.55 -4.04 30.54
CA ALA A 900 14.23 -3.10 29.66
C ALA A 900 14.48 -1.76 30.37
N GLU A 901 15.69 -1.24 30.31
CA GLU A 901 16.05 0.06 30.86
C GLU A 901 15.46 1.19 30.00
N VAL A 902 14.39 1.81 30.50
CA VAL A 902 13.61 2.83 29.80
C VAL A 902 14.45 4.05 29.39
N ASN A 903 15.48 4.39 30.16
CA ASN A 903 16.38 5.53 29.97
C ASN A 903 17.74 5.16 29.39
N ALA A 904 17.92 3.94 28.88
CA ALA A 904 19.17 3.54 28.24
C ALA A 904 19.56 4.51 27.12
N GLU A 905 20.79 4.99 27.12
CA GLU A 905 21.30 5.88 26.07
C GLU A 905 21.79 5.10 24.85
N GLY A 906 21.26 5.43 23.68
CA GLY A 906 21.68 4.86 22.40
C GLY A 906 22.66 5.74 21.64
N ARG A 907 23.28 5.16 20.59
CA ARG A 907 24.34 5.85 19.83
C ARG A 907 23.82 7.00 18.97
N GLN A 908 23.00 6.70 17.96
CA GLN A 908 22.62 7.65 16.92
C GLN A 908 21.31 8.39 17.26
N PHE A 909 20.33 7.69 17.79
CA PHE A 909 18.98 8.21 17.96
C PHE A 909 18.64 8.66 19.39
N GLY A 910 19.56 8.49 20.35
CA GLY A 910 19.33 8.77 21.75
C GLY A 910 18.57 7.64 22.47
N ASN A 911 17.70 7.96 23.45
CA ASN A 911 16.92 6.96 24.18
C ASN A 911 15.59 6.63 23.48
N ALA A 912 14.88 5.60 23.98
CA ALA A 912 13.60 5.14 23.42
C ALA A 912 12.54 6.25 23.32
N LEU A 913 12.48 7.17 24.30
CA LEU A 913 11.53 8.30 24.30
C LEU A 913 11.83 9.31 23.19
N GLN A 914 13.10 9.58 22.92
CA GLN A 914 13.52 10.46 21.81
C GLN A 914 13.18 9.83 20.46
N VAL A 915 13.42 8.53 20.29
CA VAL A 915 13.09 7.76 19.09
C VAL A 915 11.58 7.76 18.85
N ALA A 916 10.76 7.40 19.86
CA ALA A 916 9.30 7.37 19.75
C ALA A 916 8.71 8.77 19.45
N SER A 917 9.29 9.80 20.05
CA SER A 917 8.87 11.21 19.83
C SER A 917 9.18 11.67 18.40
N PHE A 918 10.35 11.33 17.86
CA PHE A 918 10.74 11.61 16.48
C PHE A 918 9.84 10.87 15.47
N ARG A 919 9.48 9.62 15.77
CA ARG A 919 8.64 8.79 14.91
C ARG A 919 7.15 9.08 15.01
N GLY A 920 6.69 9.87 15.97
CA GLY A 920 5.29 10.28 16.07
C GLY A 920 4.38 9.30 16.80
N SER A 921 4.91 8.31 17.51
CA SER A 921 4.09 7.31 18.19
C SER A 921 3.61 7.75 19.58
N LYS A 922 2.45 8.42 19.64
CA LYS A 922 1.84 8.90 20.89
C LYS A 922 1.64 7.77 21.92
N ALA A 923 1.22 6.59 21.49
CA ALA A 923 0.99 5.45 22.37
C ALA A 923 2.28 4.94 23.03
N ILE A 924 3.37 4.80 22.24
CA ILE A 924 4.68 4.39 22.77
C ILE A 924 5.25 5.49 23.68
N VAL A 925 5.13 6.78 23.29
CA VAL A 925 5.54 7.91 24.13
C VAL A 925 4.82 7.88 25.48
N GLY A 926 3.48 7.68 25.48
CA GLY A 926 2.70 7.55 26.70
C GLY A 926 3.18 6.39 27.58
N LEU A 927 3.35 5.22 27.00
CA LEU A 927 3.80 4.01 27.70
C LEU A 927 5.21 4.17 28.31
N LEU A 928 6.14 4.78 27.58
CA LEU A 928 7.49 5.06 28.10
C LEU A 928 7.47 6.05 29.26
N LEU A 929 6.64 7.10 29.18
CA LEU A 929 6.48 8.09 30.25
C LEU A 929 5.85 7.47 31.51
N GLU A 930 4.84 6.62 31.35
CA GLU A 930 4.23 5.85 32.47
C GLU A 930 5.23 4.93 33.16
N ASN A 931 6.25 4.45 32.45
CA ASN A 931 7.31 3.60 32.97
C ASN A 931 8.58 4.39 33.38
N GLY A 932 8.49 5.71 33.56
CA GLY A 932 9.55 6.53 34.11
C GLY A 932 10.61 7.03 33.11
N ALA A 933 10.25 7.20 31.84
CA ALA A 933 11.15 7.81 30.89
C ALA A 933 11.44 9.27 31.25
N GLU A 934 12.72 9.63 31.25
CA GLU A 934 13.19 10.98 31.56
C GLU A 934 13.01 11.92 30.37
N VAL A 935 12.06 12.85 30.46
CA VAL A 935 11.68 13.77 29.38
C VAL A 935 12.81 14.72 28.96
N ASN A 936 13.70 15.05 29.88
CA ASN A 936 14.75 16.05 29.69
C ASN A 936 16.12 15.47 29.33
N THR A 937 16.24 14.17 29.14
CA THR A 937 17.49 13.52 28.73
C THR A 937 17.99 14.13 27.41
N ARG A 938 19.27 14.47 27.36
CA ARG A 938 19.91 15.02 26.15
C ARG A 938 20.85 14.01 25.57
N GLY A 939 20.72 13.76 24.26
CA GLY A 939 21.58 12.82 23.54
C GLY A 939 21.11 12.59 22.12
N GLY A 940 21.88 11.80 21.38
CA GLY A 940 21.54 11.45 20.00
C GLY A 940 21.47 12.63 19.02
N LYS A 941 21.04 12.34 17.80
CA LYS A 941 20.92 13.33 16.70
C LYS A 941 19.89 14.42 16.96
N TYR A 942 18.85 14.10 17.73
CA TYR A 942 17.64 14.94 17.88
C TYR A 942 17.61 15.77 19.17
N GLY A 943 18.61 15.68 20.03
CA GLY A 943 18.68 16.44 21.27
C GLY A 943 17.84 15.82 22.40
N ASN A 944 16.66 16.36 22.75
CA ASN A 944 15.73 15.77 23.72
C ASN A 944 14.42 15.33 23.07
N ALA A 945 13.56 14.61 23.80
CA ALA A 945 12.30 14.11 23.30
C ALA A 945 11.37 15.20 22.72
N LEU A 946 11.32 16.37 23.35
CA LEU A 946 10.54 17.51 22.85
C LEU A 946 11.11 18.05 21.55
N GLN A 947 12.44 18.14 21.40
CA GLN A 947 13.09 18.53 20.15
C GLN A 947 12.87 17.48 19.04
N ALA A 948 12.89 16.19 19.40
CA ALA A 948 12.62 15.10 18.48
C ALA A 948 11.17 15.10 17.94
N SER A 949 10.18 15.59 18.72
CA SER A 949 8.77 15.64 18.32
C SER A 949 8.40 16.74 17.32
N PHE A 950 9.34 17.55 16.87
CA PHE A 950 9.07 18.75 16.06
C PHE A 950 8.78 18.49 14.57
N GLU A 951 8.87 17.27 14.08
CA GLU A 951 8.47 16.96 12.69
C GLU A 951 6.93 16.89 12.47
N GLY A 952 6.10 17.47 13.39
CA GLY A 952 4.68 17.64 13.17
C GLY A 952 3.74 17.02 14.21
N PHE A 953 4.26 16.59 15.36
CA PHE A 953 3.46 15.84 16.34
C PHE A 953 3.02 16.68 17.54
N GLU A 954 2.07 17.63 17.32
CA GLU A 954 1.52 18.51 18.38
C GLU A 954 1.01 17.73 19.59
N ALA A 955 0.34 16.59 19.37
CA ALA A 955 -0.18 15.75 20.44
C ALA A 955 0.91 15.18 21.35
N ILE A 956 2.07 14.83 20.78
CA ILE A 956 3.24 14.35 21.52
C ILE A 956 3.90 15.51 22.27
N ALA A 957 4.06 16.66 21.63
CA ALA A 957 4.60 17.85 22.28
C ALA A 957 3.75 18.24 23.49
N LYS A 958 2.42 18.23 23.39
CA LYS A 958 1.48 18.43 24.52
C LYS A 958 1.69 17.40 25.63
N LEU A 959 1.83 16.13 25.27
CA LEU A 959 2.03 15.05 26.23
C LEU A 959 3.34 15.23 27.01
N LEU A 960 4.46 15.51 26.30
CA LEU A 960 5.78 15.72 26.90
C LEU A 960 5.81 16.96 27.80
N LEU A 961 5.13 18.05 27.41
CA LEU A 961 5.01 19.27 28.25
C LEU A 961 4.25 19.00 29.55
N ASN A 962 3.20 18.18 29.51
CA ASN A 962 2.42 17.80 30.70
C ASN A 962 3.22 16.95 31.69
N TYR A 963 4.21 16.17 31.23
CA TYR A 963 5.08 15.35 32.09
C TYR A 963 6.32 16.13 32.62
N GLY A 964 6.38 17.47 32.45
CA GLY A 964 7.34 18.31 33.14
C GLY A 964 8.66 18.53 32.41
N THR A 965 8.63 18.84 31.11
CA THR A 965 9.83 19.33 30.42
C THR A 965 10.36 20.57 31.10
N THR A 966 11.51 20.46 31.78
CA THR A 966 12.22 21.58 32.36
C THR A 966 13.43 21.94 31.50
N GLY A 967 13.49 23.14 30.96
CA GLY A 967 14.67 23.60 30.24
C GLY A 967 14.37 24.80 29.38
N LYS A 968 15.44 25.53 29.02
CA LYS A 968 15.32 26.66 28.08
C LYS A 968 14.75 26.12 26.76
N TYR A 969 13.49 26.41 26.48
CA TYR A 969 12.75 26.07 25.26
C TYR A 969 13.38 26.66 23.98
N TRP A 970 14.50 27.36 24.14
CA TRP A 970 15.22 28.07 23.08
C TRP A 970 15.61 27.18 21.89
N ASN A 971 16.18 26.00 22.15
CA ASN A 971 16.57 25.09 21.08
C ASN A 971 15.35 24.40 20.42
N ALA A 972 14.27 24.25 21.17
CA ALA A 972 13.00 23.78 20.67
C ALA A 972 12.33 24.80 19.74
N LEU A 973 12.29 26.07 20.16
CA LEU A 973 11.81 27.17 19.31
C LEU A 973 12.64 27.31 18.03
N GLN A 974 13.96 27.16 18.10
CA GLN A 974 14.84 27.24 16.93
C GLN A 974 14.62 26.12 15.91
N ALA A 975 14.30 24.89 16.36
CA ALA A 975 13.95 23.78 15.48
C ALA A 975 12.59 23.99 14.80
N VAL A 976 11.59 24.49 15.55
CA VAL A 976 10.24 24.78 15.01
C VAL A 976 10.25 25.93 13.99
N PHE A 977 11.17 26.91 14.15
CA PHE A 977 11.33 28.01 13.19
C PHE A 977 11.73 27.53 11.78
N PHE A 978 12.43 26.40 11.66
CA PHE A 978 12.80 25.83 10.36
C PHE A 978 11.64 25.09 9.66
N ILE A 979 10.59 24.64 10.39
CA ILE A 979 9.54 23.75 9.88
C ILE A 979 8.16 24.43 9.76
N PHE A 980 8.01 25.71 10.14
CA PHE A 980 6.79 26.53 9.99
C PHE A 980 5.49 26.01 10.61
N GLN A 981 5.52 25.27 11.72
CA GLN A 981 4.28 24.82 12.38
C GLN A 981 3.76 25.81 13.43
N LYS A 982 2.71 26.56 13.02
CA LYS A 982 2.04 27.62 13.81
C LYS A 982 1.50 27.14 15.17
N ALA A 983 0.96 25.92 15.23
CA ALA A 983 0.35 25.34 16.44
C ALA A 983 1.40 25.01 17.52
N VAL A 984 2.54 24.45 17.15
CA VAL A 984 3.61 24.07 18.08
C VAL A 984 4.33 25.31 18.61
N VAL A 985 4.54 26.35 17.76
CA VAL A 985 5.09 27.65 18.21
C VAL A 985 4.19 28.27 19.26
N LYS A 986 2.87 28.33 19.02
CA LYS A 986 1.89 28.87 19.97
C LYS A 986 1.84 28.06 21.29
N LEU A 987 1.97 26.75 21.20
CA LEU A 987 2.02 25.84 22.35
C LEU A 987 3.26 26.10 23.22
N LEU A 988 4.43 26.25 22.62
CA LEU A 988 5.69 26.54 23.34
C LEU A 988 5.68 27.92 23.99
N LEU A 989 5.15 28.94 23.30
CA LEU A 989 5.00 30.28 23.86
C LEU A 989 4.05 30.32 25.06
N ASN A 990 2.92 29.57 24.98
CA ASN A 990 1.98 29.46 26.10
C ASN A 990 2.54 28.73 27.32
N ASN A 991 3.59 27.90 27.12
CA ASN A 991 4.30 27.20 28.21
C ASN A 991 5.59 27.92 28.67
N GLY A 992 5.77 29.21 28.32
CA GLY A 992 6.84 30.06 28.87
C GLY A 992 8.15 30.04 28.07
N ALA A 993 8.12 29.74 26.78
CA ALA A 993 9.30 29.90 25.93
C ALA A 993 9.65 31.38 25.74
N GLU A 994 10.87 31.77 26.07
CA GLU A 994 11.35 33.13 25.87
C GLU A 994 11.87 33.35 24.44
N VAL A 995 11.42 34.40 23.75
CA VAL A 995 11.88 34.79 22.41
C VAL A 995 12.99 35.83 22.54
N ASN A 996 14.21 35.52 22.09
CA ASN A 996 15.33 36.47 22.12
C ASN A 996 15.32 37.37 20.87
N ALA A 997 15.11 38.64 21.08
CA ALA A 997 14.97 39.68 20.04
C ALA A 997 16.19 39.86 19.11
N VAL A 998 17.35 39.30 19.44
CA VAL A 998 18.61 39.53 18.69
C VAL A 998 18.69 38.69 17.38
N LEU A 999 18.02 37.56 17.32
CA LEU A 999 18.00 36.69 16.12
C LEU A 999 16.82 36.95 15.15
N LEU A 1000 15.91 37.85 15.52
CA LEU A 1000 14.74 38.26 14.75
C LEU A 1000 15.07 39.15 13.53
N LYS A 1001 16.32 39.65 13.40
CA LYS A 1001 16.62 40.68 12.41
C LYS A 1001 16.95 40.22 10.99
N ASP A 1002 17.34 38.97 10.77
CA ASP A 1002 17.95 38.64 9.49
C ASP A 1002 17.22 37.59 8.61
N ASN A 1003 16.15 36.85 9.08
CA ASN A 1003 15.53 35.85 8.24
C ASN A 1003 14.05 35.48 8.56
N LEU A 1004 13.22 36.42 9.06
CA LEU A 1004 11.82 36.12 9.36
C LEU A 1004 10.87 36.51 8.23
N LYS A 1005 10.08 35.54 7.74
CA LYS A 1005 8.96 35.83 6.82
C LYS A 1005 7.82 36.58 7.55
N PRO A 1006 7.07 37.47 6.85
CA PRO A 1006 6.04 38.37 7.43
C PRO A 1006 4.97 37.67 8.28
N ALA A 1007 4.65 36.40 7.95
CA ALA A 1007 3.66 35.60 8.68
C ALA A 1007 4.04 35.29 10.14
N LEU A 1008 5.33 35.23 10.46
CA LEU A 1008 5.82 34.98 11.81
C LEU A 1008 5.83 36.25 12.68
N LEU A 1009 6.04 37.41 12.04
CA LEU A 1009 5.96 38.70 12.70
C LEU A 1009 4.52 38.99 13.17
N ASN A 1010 3.53 38.59 12.36
CA ASN A 1010 2.10 38.70 12.71
C ASN A 1010 1.72 37.76 13.87
N LEU A 1011 2.33 36.58 13.98
CA LEU A 1011 2.10 35.64 15.08
C LEU A 1011 2.64 36.11 16.41
N LEU A 1012 3.76 36.82 16.40
CA LEU A 1012 4.37 37.43 17.58
C LEU A 1012 3.62 38.71 18.04
N THR A 1013 3.05 39.45 17.07
CA THR A 1013 2.20 40.62 17.37
C THR A 1013 0.82 40.23 17.92
N ASP A 1014 0.24 39.14 17.46
CA ASP A 1014 -1.04 38.57 17.99
C ASP A 1014 -0.88 37.96 19.39
N ALA A 1015 0.35 37.64 19.81
CA ALA A 1015 0.62 37.06 21.12
C ALA A 1015 0.94 38.13 22.18
N ASN A 1016 0.88 39.46 21.86
CA ASN A 1016 1.29 40.58 22.74
C ASN A 1016 2.72 40.47 23.29
N LEU A 1017 3.69 39.95 22.52
CA LEU A 1017 5.11 39.82 22.89
C LEU A 1017 5.99 40.73 22.04
#